data_da53b1100db4070fe75fe16f912bf60d
#
_entry.id   da53b1100db4070fe75fe16f912bf60d
#
_cell.length_a   1.000
_cell.length_b   1.000
_cell.length_c   1.000
_cell.angle_alpha   90.00
_cell.angle_beta   90.00
_cell.angle_gamma   90.00
#
_symmetry.space_group_name_H-M   'P 1'
#
loop_
_entity.id
_entity.type
_entity.pdbx_description
1 polymer ?
#
loop_
_entity_poly.entity_id
_entity_poly.type
_entity_poly.pdbx_seq_one_letter_code
_entity_poly.pdbx_strand_id
1 'polypeptide(L)'
;MFKIYETELAGRKLTIETGKFAMQANGSVVVRYGETTVMTNVTAAKEAQDDIDFFPLSVDYEEKLYSVGKIPGSYNRREGKPADSAVLISRAIDRPIRPLFPSDFRNNVVIVNTVLSDDQENSPEVCAQIGTSAALAISDIPWGGPSAAVAVGYVDDKIIINPNCEQRAKSRMKATVAGTKEKITMIEAGADNISNEIMLEAIKAAHVEIKKMCEFIQTMRDEIGKPKFEYKSFSVNPEYFERVCNELTEEMTNAVKETDKITRNENVDKVSEKIKNIAIEMFGENAEEEHKFDIATAIHDLQKKCVRSIILNEHIRPDGRAIDEVRKLTAEVDLIPRVHGSALFSRGQTQVLTIATLGTKADAQSLDGIDFDTEVKRYMHQYNFPSYSVGEAKPSRGAGRREIGHGALAEKALVPMLPSEEEFPYTIRLVSEVLESNGSTSQASICGSTLALMAAGVPIKEPVAGISTGLITDLEDSSKYIVITDIQDIEDFFGDMDFKVGGTGTGITAIQVDIKNDGLTYEIIKEAFEKTQEARKMIINDVILKAIPETRKEVSKYAPKIIAMTINPEKIKDVIGSGGKVINKIIDETGVKIDIDDDGKVAIYCDDIENAKKAQKIIESIVKEYEVGEICEGTVSRIAKFGAFVDLGGNNEGLVHISKISNKRIEKVEDVLAVGDTVKVRISEIDDQGKISLSMKEFETITDTEKEEKED
;
A
#
# COMPACT_ATOMS: atom_id res chain seq x y z
N MET A 1 37.68 -20.32 -3.97
CA MET A 1 38.20 -19.96 -5.31
C MET A 1 37.15 -19.04 -5.94
N PHE A 2 37.58 -17.93 -6.56
CA PHE A 2 36.66 -17.02 -7.27
C PHE A 2 36.06 -17.71 -8.51
N LYS A 3 34.72 -17.65 -8.65
CA LYS A 3 33.99 -18.17 -9.81
C LYS A 3 32.89 -17.22 -10.23
N ILE A 4 32.59 -17.23 -11.52
CA ILE A 4 31.50 -16.49 -12.16
C ILE A 4 30.64 -17.50 -12.91
N TYR A 5 29.34 -17.46 -12.65
CA TYR A 5 28.33 -18.24 -13.34
C TYR A 5 27.45 -17.28 -14.17
N GLU A 6 27.12 -17.67 -15.39
CA GLU A 6 26.36 -16.84 -16.30
C GLU A 6 25.13 -17.59 -16.82
N THR A 7 24.00 -16.90 -16.86
CA THR A 7 22.75 -17.41 -17.41
C THR A 7 21.98 -16.25 -18.04
N GLU A 8 20.81 -16.58 -18.60
CA GLU A 8 19.85 -15.61 -19.13
C GLU A 8 18.55 -15.71 -18.31
N LEU A 9 17.99 -14.57 -17.93
CA LEU A 9 16.71 -14.46 -17.27
C LEU A 9 15.83 -13.47 -18.04
N ALA A 10 14.67 -13.93 -18.52
CA ALA A 10 13.76 -13.12 -19.33
C ALA A 10 14.45 -12.37 -20.49
N GLY A 11 15.34 -13.05 -21.22
CA GLY A 11 16.05 -12.50 -22.38
C GLY A 11 17.24 -11.57 -22.06
N ARG A 12 17.62 -11.45 -20.77
CA ARG A 12 18.74 -10.58 -20.35
C ARG A 12 19.77 -11.38 -19.56
N LYS A 13 21.05 -11.00 -19.74
CA LYS A 13 22.17 -11.66 -19.05
C LYS A 13 22.10 -11.43 -17.54
N LEU A 14 22.23 -12.52 -16.77
CA LEU A 14 22.40 -12.53 -15.33
C LEU A 14 23.69 -13.25 -14.97
N THR A 15 24.47 -12.67 -14.04
CA THR A 15 25.70 -13.30 -13.53
C THR A 15 25.66 -13.44 -12.02
N ILE A 16 26.22 -14.53 -11.50
CA ILE A 16 26.42 -14.75 -10.08
C ILE A 16 27.90 -14.99 -9.82
N GLU A 17 28.50 -14.08 -9.05
CA GLU A 17 29.92 -14.16 -8.63
C GLU A 17 30.01 -14.69 -7.20
N THR A 18 30.96 -15.56 -6.91
CA THR A 18 31.24 -16.05 -5.54
C THR A 18 32.72 -16.26 -5.29
N GLY A 19 33.13 -16.31 -4.02
CA GLY A 19 34.51 -16.56 -3.60
C GLY A 19 35.46 -15.36 -3.68
N LYS A 20 34.91 -14.12 -3.70
CA LYS A 20 35.68 -12.87 -3.72
C LYS A 20 35.39 -11.97 -2.52
N PHE A 21 34.14 -11.88 -2.11
CA PHE A 21 33.69 -10.99 -1.04
C PHE A 21 33.19 -11.79 0.18
N ALA A 22 33.21 -11.15 1.35
CA ALA A 22 32.65 -11.66 2.60
C ALA A 22 33.01 -13.13 2.92
N MET A 23 34.29 -13.47 2.86
CA MET A 23 34.81 -14.85 3.00
C MET A 23 34.54 -15.48 4.35
N GLN A 24 34.12 -14.74 5.37
CA GLN A 24 33.77 -15.25 6.70
C GLN A 24 32.30 -15.68 6.80
N ALA A 25 31.45 -15.28 5.85
CA ALA A 25 30.08 -15.74 5.77
C ALA A 25 29.99 -17.22 5.36
N ASN A 26 28.94 -17.93 5.78
CA ASN A 26 28.71 -19.31 5.36
C ASN A 26 28.53 -19.41 3.85
N GLY A 27 27.83 -18.43 3.24
CA GLY A 27 27.70 -18.24 1.81
C GLY A 27 27.70 -16.77 1.44
N SER A 28 28.33 -16.41 0.34
CA SER A 28 28.38 -15.04 -0.20
C SER A 28 28.38 -15.06 -1.71
N VAL A 29 27.47 -14.27 -2.31
CA VAL A 29 27.36 -14.10 -3.75
C VAL A 29 27.12 -12.63 -4.11
N VAL A 30 27.51 -12.27 -5.32
CA VAL A 30 27.13 -11.00 -5.95
C VAL A 30 26.36 -11.31 -7.22
N VAL A 31 25.11 -10.89 -7.27
CA VAL A 31 24.23 -11.04 -8.44
C VAL A 31 24.26 -9.76 -9.25
N ARG A 32 24.45 -9.89 -10.56
CA ARG A 32 24.37 -8.77 -11.51
C ARG A 32 23.32 -9.09 -12.57
N TYR A 33 22.40 -8.18 -12.75
CA TYR A 33 21.36 -8.24 -13.77
C TYR A 33 21.32 -6.88 -14.49
N GLY A 34 21.88 -6.81 -15.68
CA GLY A 34 22.29 -5.53 -16.27
C GLY A 34 23.39 -4.86 -15.43
N GLU A 35 23.23 -3.59 -15.08
CA GLU A 35 24.10 -2.87 -14.17
C GLU A 35 23.61 -2.92 -12.71
N THR A 36 22.39 -3.41 -12.46
CA THR A 36 21.90 -3.66 -11.10
C THR A 36 22.73 -4.76 -10.45
N THR A 37 23.24 -4.48 -9.25
CA THR A 37 24.17 -5.34 -8.53
C THR A 37 23.76 -5.45 -7.07
N VAL A 38 23.50 -6.67 -6.60
CA VAL A 38 23.16 -6.96 -5.21
C VAL A 38 24.15 -7.97 -4.63
N MET A 39 24.71 -7.66 -3.47
CA MET A 39 25.53 -8.58 -2.70
C MET A 39 24.69 -9.24 -1.61
N THR A 40 24.69 -10.56 -1.57
CA THR A 40 23.97 -11.36 -0.58
C THR A 40 24.93 -12.18 0.25
N ASN A 41 24.81 -12.06 1.57
CA ASN A 41 25.60 -12.79 2.55
C ASN A 41 24.67 -13.57 3.49
N VAL A 42 24.95 -14.85 3.70
CA VAL A 42 24.21 -15.70 4.63
C VAL A 42 25.15 -16.22 5.71
N THR A 43 24.70 -16.14 6.97
CA THR A 43 25.47 -16.55 8.13
C THR A 43 24.56 -17.28 9.11
N ALA A 44 25.02 -18.40 9.66
CA ALA A 44 24.32 -19.16 10.68
C ALA A 44 25.16 -19.27 11.95
N ALA A 45 24.52 -19.22 13.12
CA ALA A 45 25.13 -19.57 14.38
C ALA A 45 25.47 -21.08 14.40
N LYS A 46 26.59 -21.44 15.04
CA LYS A 46 27.00 -22.84 15.15
C LYS A 46 26.10 -23.65 16.09
N GLU A 47 25.55 -22.98 17.09
CA GLU A 47 24.69 -23.58 18.11
C GLU A 47 23.30 -22.95 18.07
N ALA A 48 22.31 -23.76 18.41
CA ALA A 48 20.92 -23.27 18.55
C ALA A 48 20.79 -22.44 19.84
N GLN A 49 19.81 -21.56 19.90
CA GLN A 49 19.42 -20.86 21.14
C GLN A 49 18.52 -21.78 21.95
N ASP A 50 18.86 -22.01 23.23
CA ASP A 50 18.18 -22.99 24.08
C ASP A 50 16.73 -22.58 24.52
N ASP A 51 16.36 -21.29 24.46
CA ASP A 51 15.12 -20.79 25.04
C ASP A 51 14.09 -20.31 24.03
N ILE A 52 14.16 -20.75 22.76
CA ILE A 52 13.23 -20.35 21.72
C ILE A 52 12.45 -21.54 21.14
N ASP A 53 11.18 -21.34 20.88
CA ASP A 53 10.26 -22.31 20.27
C ASP A 53 10.03 -22.10 18.77
N PHE A 54 10.72 -21.12 18.16
CA PHE A 54 10.60 -20.77 16.74
C PHE A 54 11.96 -20.78 16.02
N PHE A 55 11.96 -20.85 14.72
CA PHE A 55 13.16 -20.71 13.88
C PHE A 55 13.57 -19.22 13.76
N PRO A 56 14.73 -18.82 14.33
CA PRO A 56 15.19 -17.43 14.32
C PRO A 56 15.87 -17.07 12.99
N LEU A 57 15.10 -16.82 11.94
CA LEU A 57 15.56 -16.31 10.66
C LEU A 57 15.37 -14.79 10.60
N SER A 58 16.44 -14.07 10.30
CA SER A 58 16.40 -12.64 9.98
C SER A 58 16.86 -12.41 8.55
N VAL A 59 16.03 -11.69 7.80
CA VAL A 59 16.35 -11.25 6.44
C VAL A 59 16.34 -9.73 6.43
N ASP A 60 17.46 -9.14 6.01
CA ASP A 60 17.61 -7.70 5.83
C ASP A 60 17.87 -7.39 4.35
N TYR A 61 17.21 -6.34 3.88
CA TYR A 61 17.41 -5.76 2.56
C TYR A 61 17.80 -4.30 2.74
N GLU A 62 18.99 -3.96 2.30
CA GLU A 62 19.58 -2.66 2.53
C GLU A 62 19.69 -1.87 1.23
N GLU A 63 18.85 -0.86 1.10
CA GLU A 63 18.96 0.15 0.05
C GLU A 63 20.03 1.16 0.43
N LYS A 64 21.07 1.26 -0.38
CA LYS A 64 22.13 2.24 -0.21
C LYS A 64 21.99 3.34 -1.26
N LEU A 65 21.83 4.58 -0.84
CA LEU A 65 21.62 5.70 -1.76
C LEU A 65 22.78 5.91 -2.74
N TYR A 66 24.00 5.46 -2.39
CA TYR A 66 25.11 5.46 -3.33
C TYR A 66 24.87 4.54 -4.54
N SER A 67 23.97 3.54 -4.44
CA SER A 67 23.65 2.63 -5.56
C SER A 67 23.04 3.37 -6.76
N VAL A 68 22.44 4.51 -6.52
CA VAL A 68 21.85 5.44 -7.51
C VAL A 68 22.57 6.79 -7.54
N GLY A 69 23.78 6.86 -6.97
CA GLY A 69 24.61 8.08 -6.99
C GLY A 69 24.12 9.22 -6.09
N LYS A 70 23.22 8.93 -5.13
CA LYS A 70 22.67 9.93 -4.19
C LYS A 70 23.43 9.92 -2.86
N ILE A 71 23.46 11.08 -2.18
CA ILE A 71 23.89 11.23 -0.79
C ILE A 71 22.66 11.38 0.08
N PRO A 72 22.55 10.64 1.23
CA PRO A 72 21.40 10.74 2.13
C PRO A 72 21.08 12.18 2.54
N GLY A 73 19.79 12.53 2.52
CA GLY A 73 19.29 13.86 2.89
C GLY A 73 19.36 14.19 4.39
N SER A 74 19.53 13.16 5.27
CA SER A 74 19.61 13.30 6.71
C SER A 74 20.79 14.19 7.16
N TYR A 75 20.68 14.79 8.37
CA TYR A 75 21.71 15.70 8.90
C TYR A 75 23.12 15.07 8.93
N ASN A 76 23.23 13.81 9.32
CA ASN A 76 24.50 13.09 9.39
C ASN A 76 24.94 12.47 8.05
N ARG A 77 24.18 12.69 6.97
CA ARG A 77 24.45 12.16 5.62
C ARG A 77 24.67 10.64 5.61
N ARG A 78 23.92 9.94 6.44
CA ARG A 78 23.98 8.47 6.57
C ARG A 78 22.55 7.92 6.45
N GLU A 79 22.44 6.72 5.86
CA GLU A 79 21.19 5.97 5.85
C GLU A 79 20.70 5.75 7.30
N GLY A 80 19.39 5.94 7.51
CA GLY A 80 18.71 5.73 8.78
C GLY A 80 18.20 4.31 8.94
N LYS A 81 17.01 4.19 9.52
CA LYS A 81 16.26 2.93 9.53
C LYS A 81 15.85 2.57 8.11
N PRO A 82 15.72 1.26 7.79
CA PRO A 82 15.20 0.83 6.50
C PRO A 82 13.85 1.49 6.19
N ALA A 83 13.67 1.93 4.95
CA ALA A 83 12.38 2.40 4.47
C ALA A 83 11.33 1.29 4.52
N ASP A 84 10.04 1.64 4.53
CA ASP A 84 8.95 0.65 4.52
C ASP A 84 9.04 -0.27 3.29
N SER A 85 9.47 0.25 2.13
CA SER A 85 9.77 -0.54 0.93
C SER A 85 10.80 -1.63 1.18
N ALA A 86 11.92 -1.29 1.80
CA ALA A 86 12.98 -2.24 2.14
C ALA A 86 12.51 -3.31 3.14
N VAL A 87 11.67 -2.93 4.11
CA VAL A 87 11.04 -3.88 5.05
C VAL A 87 10.11 -4.85 4.30
N LEU A 88 9.33 -4.37 3.34
CA LEU A 88 8.44 -5.20 2.53
C LEU A 88 9.22 -6.18 1.65
N ILE A 89 10.29 -5.72 1.00
CA ILE A 89 11.18 -6.58 0.21
C ILE A 89 11.85 -7.64 1.09
N SER A 90 12.35 -7.26 2.29
CA SER A 90 12.89 -8.23 3.26
C SER A 90 11.89 -9.36 3.57
N ARG A 91 10.62 -9.02 3.75
CA ARG A 91 9.54 -10.00 3.98
C ARG A 91 9.24 -10.85 2.74
N ALA A 92 9.28 -10.25 1.54
CA ALA A 92 9.11 -10.97 0.28
C ALA A 92 10.25 -11.97 0.02
N ILE A 93 11.46 -11.71 0.52
CA ILE A 93 12.60 -12.64 0.47
C ILE A 93 12.48 -13.74 1.54
N ASP A 94 12.05 -13.41 2.77
CA ASP A 94 11.90 -14.34 3.88
C ASP A 94 10.87 -15.47 3.58
N ARG A 95 9.67 -15.07 3.08
CA ARG A 95 8.54 -16.00 2.88
C ARG A 95 8.85 -17.24 2.04
N PRO A 96 9.44 -17.13 0.84
CA PRO A 96 9.66 -18.29 -0.03
C PRO A 96 10.79 -19.21 0.45
N ILE A 97 11.68 -18.73 1.33
CA ILE A 97 12.82 -19.51 1.78
C ILE A 97 12.62 -20.16 3.15
N ARG A 98 11.82 -19.54 4.02
CA ARG A 98 11.59 -20.01 5.41
C ARG A 98 11.01 -21.43 5.46
N PRO A 99 9.99 -21.81 4.68
CA PRO A 99 9.43 -23.17 4.71
C PRO A 99 10.38 -24.25 4.20
N LEU A 100 11.48 -23.87 3.54
CA LEU A 100 12.47 -24.80 2.98
C LEU A 100 13.59 -25.14 3.98
N PHE A 101 13.59 -24.55 5.17
CA PHE A 101 14.45 -25.00 6.28
C PHE A 101 13.79 -26.19 6.98
N PRO A 102 14.60 -27.09 7.60
CA PRO A 102 14.04 -28.17 8.42
C PRO A 102 13.16 -27.61 9.54
N SER A 103 12.02 -28.23 9.81
CA SER A 103 11.05 -27.78 10.81
C SER A 103 11.59 -27.79 12.23
N ASP A 104 12.58 -28.63 12.49
CA ASP A 104 13.26 -28.82 13.76
C ASP A 104 14.57 -28.03 13.92
N PHE A 105 14.90 -27.16 12.94
CA PHE A 105 16.09 -26.32 12.95
C PHE A 105 15.89 -25.04 13.77
N ARG A 106 16.80 -24.75 14.74
CA ARG A 106 16.69 -23.59 15.65
C ARG A 106 17.94 -22.72 15.72
N ASN A 107 18.97 -22.99 14.89
CA ASN A 107 20.13 -22.11 14.83
C ASN A 107 19.73 -20.75 14.23
N ASN A 108 20.29 -19.68 14.78
CA ASN A 108 20.03 -18.33 14.23
C ASN A 108 20.65 -18.19 12.84
N VAL A 109 19.84 -17.76 11.87
CA VAL A 109 20.28 -17.49 10.49
C VAL A 109 20.01 -16.03 10.15
N VAL A 110 21.04 -15.36 9.66
CA VAL A 110 20.96 -13.96 9.21
C VAL A 110 21.34 -13.88 7.74
N ILE A 111 20.49 -13.26 6.96
CA ILE A 111 20.68 -13.00 5.53
C ILE A 111 20.68 -11.49 5.32
N VAL A 112 21.73 -10.97 4.72
CA VAL A 112 21.86 -9.55 4.41
C VAL A 112 22.01 -9.37 2.91
N ASN A 113 21.06 -8.67 2.31
CA ASN A 113 21.07 -8.27 0.92
C ASN A 113 21.40 -6.78 0.82
N THR A 114 22.50 -6.42 0.20
CA THR A 114 22.94 -5.03 0.06
C THR A 114 22.89 -4.63 -1.41
N VAL A 115 22.10 -3.63 -1.76
CA VAL A 115 22.04 -3.07 -3.11
C VAL A 115 23.28 -2.19 -3.31
N LEU A 116 24.18 -2.62 -4.20
CA LEU A 116 25.43 -1.93 -4.50
C LEU A 116 25.32 -0.99 -5.71
N SER A 117 24.47 -1.34 -6.67
CA SER A 117 24.16 -0.54 -7.86
C SER A 117 22.73 -0.85 -8.31
N ASP A 118 22.02 0.16 -8.80
CA ASP A 118 20.68 0.03 -9.36
C ASP A 118 20.60 0.85 -10.66
N ASP A 119 20.34 0.16 -11.76
CA ASP A 119 20.23 0.77 -13.10
C ASP A 119 18.80 1.24 -13.42
N GLN A 120 17.86 1.09 -12.49
CA GLN A 120 16.44 1.40 -12.63
C GLN A 120 15.70 0.55 -13.69
N GLU A 121 16.41 -0.22 -14.49
CA GLU A 121 15.84 -1.11 -15.52
C GLU A 121 15.57 -2.51 -14.99
N ASN A 122 16.45 -2.99 -14.11
CA ASN A 122 16.42 -4.34 -13.55
C ASN A 122 16.15 -4.32 -12.06
N SER A 123 15.16 -5.09 -11.59
CA SER A 123 14.74 -5.10 -10.20
C SER A 123 15.84 -5.63 -9.25
N PRO A 124 16.31 -4.82 -8.29
CA PRO A 124 17.22 -5.29 -7.26
C PRO A 124 16.57 -6.30 -6.30
N GLU A 125 15.24 -6.27 -6.14
CA GLU A 125 14.47 -7.28 -5.38
C GLU A 125 14.65 -8.69 -5.98
N VAL A 126 14.52 -8.82 -7.31
CA VAL A 126 14.73 -10.10 -8.02
C VAL A 126 16.17 -10.59 -7.83
N CYS A 127 17.16 -9.68 -7.93
CA CYS A 127 18.57 -10.01 -7.67
C CYS A 127 18.78 -10.51 -6.24
N ALA A 128 18.16 -9.87 -5.25
CA ALA A 128 18.26 -10.24 -3.84
C ALA A 128 17.66 -11.62 -3.56
N GLN A 129 16.51 -11.94 -4.14
CA GLN A 129 15.86 -13.24 -3.98
C GLN A 129 16.69 -14.37 -4.62
N ILE A 130 17.20 -14.16 -5.84
CA ILE A 130 18.10 -15.11 -6.51
C ILE A 130 19.42 -15.26 -5.73
N GLY A 131 19.99 -14.14 -5.28
CA GLY A 131 21.20 -14.11 -4.47
C GLY A 131 21.06 -14.86 -3.14
N THR A 132 19.91 -14.68 -2.47
CA THR A 132 19.60 -15.39 -1.23
C THR A 132 19.55 -16.90 -1.45
N SER A 133 18.86 -17.34 -2.49
CA SER A 133 18.79 -18.75 -2.86
C SER A 133 20.16 -19.33 -3.22
N ALA A 134 20.93 -18.64 -4.06
CA ALA A 134 22.26 -19.08 -4.45
C ALA A 134 23.23 -19.15 -3.26
N ALA A 135 23.24 -18.13 -2.39
CA ALA A 135 24.09 -18.11 -1.21
C ALA A 135 23.77 -19.24 -0.22
N LEU A 136 22.48 -19.50 0.04
CA LEU A 136 22.03 -20.63 0.87
C LEU A 136 22.38 -21.98 0.22
N ALA A 137 22.16 -22.12 -1.09
CA ALA A 137 22.44 -23.37 -1.81
C ALA A 137 23.90 -23.80 -1.73
N ILE A 138 24.84 -22.83 -1.93
CA ILE A 138 26.29 -23.11 -1.88
C ILE A 138 26.89 -23.12 -0.47
N SER A 139 26.14 -22.64 0.56
CA SER A 139 26.58 -22.62 1.96
C SER A 139 26.54 -24.02 2.60
N ASP A 140 27.09 -24.12 3.79
CA ASP A 140 26.96 -25.31 4.65
C ASP A 140 25.70 -25.29 5.54
N ILE A 141 24.82 -24.28 5.41
CA ILE A 141 23.57 -24.17 6.18
C ILE A 141 22.55 -25.19 5.67
N PRO A 142 21.91 -26.00 6.56
CA PRO A 142 20.84 -26.93 6.19
C PRO A 142 19.64 -26.20 5.57
N TRP A 143 19.39 -26.39 4.28
CA TRP A 143 18.30 -25.76 3.53
C TRP A 143 17.90 -26.59 2.32
N GLY A 144 16.57 -26.77 2.11
CA GLY A 144 15.97 -27.65 1.11
C GLY A 144 15.73 -27.04 -0.27
N GLY A 145 16.12 -25.77 -0.52
CA GLY A 145 16.01 -25.17 -1.86
C GLY A 145 16.87 -25.87 -2.92
N PRO A 146 16.94 -25.34 -4.15
CA PRO A 146 16.81 -23.90 -4.48
C PRO A 146 15.39 -23.40 -4.71
N SER A 147 15.23 -22.10 -4.54
CA SER A 147 14.06 -21.34 -4.95
C SER A 147 14.50 -20.14 -5.81
N ALA A 148 13.58 -19.56 -6.56
CA ALA A 148 13.84 -18.33 -7.31
C ALA A 148 12.59 -17.48 -7.37
N ALA A 149 12.75 -16.22 -7.77
CA ALA A 149 11.65 -15.30 -7.96
C ALA A 149 11.84 -14.44 -9.20
N VAL A 150 10.72 -13.99 -9.76
CA VAL A 150 10.67 -13.02 -10.85
C VAL A 150 9.57 -11.99 -10.61
N ALA A 151 9.79 -10.78 -11.12
CA ALA A 151 8.74 -9.78 -11.23
C ALA A 151 7.86 -10.05 -12.45
N VAL A 152 6.57 -9.72 -12.37
CA VAL A 152 5.61 -9.90 -13.46
C VAL A 152 4.79 -8.63 -13.65
N GLY A 153 4.71 -8.18 -14.89
CA GLY A 153 3.85 -7.07 -15.30
C GLY A 153 2.80 -7.53 -16.32
N TYR A 154 1.78 -6.69 -16.51
CA TYR A 154 0.74 -6.86 -17.53
C TYR A 154 0.58 -5.57 -18.31
N VAL A 155 1.07 -5.55 -19.55
CA VAL A 155 1.17 -4.37 -20.41
C VAL A 155 0.60 -4.69 -21.78
N ASP A 156 -0.29 -3.88 -22.30
CA ASP A 156 -0.92 -4.05 -23.63
C ASP A 156 -1.45 -5.49 -23.82
N ASP A 157 -2.17 -5.99 -22.83
CA ASP A 157 -2.76 -7.34 -22.75
C ASP A 157 -1.74 -8.49 -22.88
N LYS A 158 -0.48 -8.23 -22.48
CA LYS A 158 0.59 -9.22 -22.46
C LYS A 158 1.24 -9.34 -21.10
N ILE A 159 1.52 -10.55 -20.70
CA ILE A 159 2.31 -10.87 -19.51
C ILE A 159 3.80 -10.65 -19.85
N ILE A 160 4.48 -9.87 -19.04
CA ILE A 160 5.91 -9.57 -19.19
C ILE A 160 6.64 -9.98 -17.91
N ILE A 161 7.68 -10.81 -18.06
CA ILE A 161 8.54 -11.20 -16.95
C ILE A 161 9.68 -10.19 -16.82
N ASN A 162 9.90 -9.74 -15.58
CA ASN A 162 10.87 -8.71 -15.22
C ASN A 162 10.73 -7.44 -16.09
N PRO A 163 9.58 -6.75 -16.04
CA PRO A 163 9.35 -5.55 -16.85
C PRO A 163 10.42 -4.47 -16.55
N ASN A 164 10.90 -3.79 -17.59
CA ASN A 164 11.77 -2.65 -17.45
C ASN A 164 11.03 -1.40 -16.97
N CYS A 165 11.72 -0.27 -16.76
CA CYS A 165 11.15 0.96 -16.23
C CYS A 165 9.93 1.43 -17.04
N GLU A 166 10.03 1.55 -18.38
CA GLU A 166 8.93 1.96 -19.25
C GLU A 166 7.74 1.01 -19.18
N GLN A 167 8.00 -0.30 -19.13
CA GLN A 167 6.96 -1.33 -19.03
C GLN A 167 6.30 -1.31 -17.64
N ARG A 168 7.07 -1.08 -16.55
CA ARG A 168 6.51 -0.94 -15.20
C ARG A 168 5.54 0.24 -15.11
N ALA A 169 5.90 1.38 -15.69
CA ALA A 169 5.06 2.58 -15.69
C ALA A 169 3.70 2.38 -16.40
N LYS A 170 3.64 1.50 -17.40
CA LYS A 170 2.42 1.18 -18.17
C LYS A 170 1.68 -0.05 -17.63
N SER A 171 2.27 -0.77 -16.69
CA SER A 171 1.75 -2.06 -16.26
C SER A 171 0.53 -1.93 -15.36
N ARG A 172 -0.51 -2.67 -15.68
CA ARG A 172 -1.71 -2.84 -14.85
C ARG A 172 -1.52 -3.86 -13.71
N MET A 173 -0.34 -4.45 -13.59
CA MET A 173 -0.01 -5.41 -12.55
C MET A 173 1.46 -5.28 -12.17
N LYS A 174 1.72 -5.24 -10.87
CA LYS A 174 3.06 -5.36 -10.29
C LYS A 174 3.02 -6.56 -9.34
N ALA A 175 3.53 -7.69 -9.80
CA ALA A 175 3.56 -8.91 -9.03
C ALA A 175 4.99 -9.44 -8.88
N THR A 176 5.29 -10.04 -7.74
CA THR A 176 6.48 -10.86 -7.49
C THR A 176 6.01 -12.28 -7.19
N VAL A 177 6.49 -13.23 -7.97
CA VAL A 177 6.20 -14.65 -7.80
C VAL A 177 7.48 -15.38 -7.48
N ALA A 178 7.48 -16.18 -6.41
CA ALA A 178 8.59 -17.05 -6.05
C ALA A 178 8.15 -18.51 -5.98
N GLY A 179 9.09 -19.42 -6.24
CA GLY A 179 8.82 -20.84 -6.22
C GLY A 179 10.08 -21.67 -6.23
N THR A 180 9.88 -22.97 -6.04
CA THR A 180 10.85 -24.02 -6.33
C THR A 180 10.68 -24.49 -7.78
N LYS A 181 11.42 -25.49 -8.20
CA LYS A 181 11.22 -26.13 -9.49
C LYS A 181 9.80 -26.73 -9.64
N GLU A 182 9.20 -27.17 -8.54
CA GLU A 182 7.94 -27.95 -8.57
C GLU A 182 6.71 -27.11 -8.20
N LYS A 183 6.83 -26.16 -7.27
CA LYS A 183 5.70 -25.48 -6.63
C LYS A 183 5.92 -23.97 -6.47
N ILE A 184 4.83 -23.24 -6.35
CA ILE A 184 4.84 -21.80 -6.02
C ILE A 184 4.91 -21.64 -4.51
N THR A 185 5.86 -20.82 -4.03
CA THR A 185 6.11 -20.63 -2.60
C THR A 185 5.73 -19.23 -2.09
N MET A 186 5.54 -18.27 -2.98
CA MET A 186 5.11 -16.92 -2.62
C MET A 186 4.49 -16.21 -3.82
N ILE A 187 3.43 -15.46 -3.58
CA ILE A 187 2.84 -14.51 -4.51
C ILE A 187 2.59 -13.22 -3.75
N GLU A 188 3.12 -12.12 -4.23
CA GLU A 188 2.78 -10.78 -3.78
C GLU A 188 2.44 -9.93 -4.99
N ALA A 189 1.24 -9.33 -5.03
CA ALA A 189 0.81 -8.55 -6.18
C ALA A 189 0.00 -7.31 -5.76
N GLY A 190 0.16 -6.24 -6.54
CA GLY A 190 -0.78 -5.15 -6.68
C GLY A 190 -1.24 -5.13 -8.14
N ALA A 191 -2.54 -4.95 -8.39
CA ALA A 191 -3.09 -5.03 -9.74
C ALA A 191 -4.28 -4.09 -9.95
N ASP A 192 -4.46 -3.62 -11.17
CA ASP A 192 -5.59 -2.79 -11.56
C ASP A 192 -6.75 -3.68 -12.03
N ASN A 193 -7.47 -4.24 -11.04
CA ASN A 193 -8.68 -5.04 -11.23
C ASN A 193 -8.51 -6.18 -12.27
N ILE A 194 -7.45 -6.96 -12.12
CA ILE A 194 -7.10 -8.06 -13.03
C ILE A 194 -7.94 -9.30 -12.72
N SER A 195 -8.39 -10.03 -13.75
CA SER A 195 -9.17 -11.25 -13.56
C SER A 195 -8.34 -12.41 -12.98
N ASN A 196 -9.02 -13.38 -12.36
CA ASN A 196 -8.39 -14.58 -11.81
C ASN A 196 -7.61 -15.36 -12.87
N GLU A 197 -8.13 -15.42 -14.10
CA GLU A 197 -7.53 -16.16 -15.23
C GLU A 197 -6.20 -15.52 -15.64
N ILE A 198 -6.18 -14.20 -15.83
CA ILE A 198 -4.95 -13.45 -16.20
C ILE A 198 -3.91 -13.59 -15.08
N MET A 199 -4.33 -13.50 -13.82
CA MET A 199 -3.42 -13.65 -12.68
C MET A 199 -2.82 -15.07 -12.62
N LEU A 200 -3.63 -16.10 -12.85
CA LEU A 200 -3.14 -17.49 -12.87
C LEU A 200 -2.17 -17.74 -14.04
N GLU A 201 -2.46 -17.19 -15.22
CA GLU A 201 -1.56 -17.29 -16.37
C GLU A 201 -0.24 -16.53 -16.11
N ALA A 202 -0.29 -15.40 -15.43
CA ALA A 202 0.90 -14.65 -15.01
C ALA A 202 1.78 -15.46 -14.06
N ILE A 203 1.18 -16.15 -13.09
CA ILE A 203 1.88 -17.05 -12.16
C ILE A 203 2.52 -18.23 -12.91
N LYS A 204 1.81 -18.86 -13.85
CA LYS A 204 2.35 -19.95 -14.67
C LYS A 204 3.52 -19.48 -15.54
N ALA A 205 3.41 -18.30 -16.17
CA ALA A 205 4.49 -17.70 -16.96
C ALA A 205 5.73 -17.42 -16.11
N ALA A 206 5.54 -16.87 -14.90
CA ALA A 206 6.61 -16.67 -13.92
C ALA A 206 7.31 -17.99 -13.57
N HIS A 207 6.56 -19.05 -13.32
CA HIS A 207 7.10 -20.34 -12.91
C HIS A 207 8.01 -20.99 -13.99
N VAL A 208 7.78 -20.69 -15.26
CA VAL A 208 8.69 -21.15 -16.34
C VAL A 208 10.11 -20.61 -16.15
N GLU A 209 10.24 -19.33 -15.85
CA GLU A 209 11.56 -18.70 -15.61
C GLU A 209 12.12 -19.11 -14.23
N ILE A 210 11.28 -19.25 -13.22
CA ILE A 210 11.67 -19.74 -11.88
C ILE A 210 12.30 -21.14 -11.98
N LYS A 211 11.71 -22.07 -12.73
CA LYS A 211 12.26 -23.41 -12.93
C LYS A 211 13.66 -23.39 -13.53
N LYS A 212 13.87 -22.60 -14.58
CA LYS A 212 15.19 -22.43 -15.21
C LYS A 212 16.23 -21.91 -14.21
N MET A 213 15.83 -20.92 -13.40
CA MET A 213 16.71 -20.32 -12.41
C MET A 213 17.04 -21.29 -11.26
N CYS A 214 16.06 -22.07 -10.80
CA CYS A 214 16.29 -23.13 -9.81
C CYS A 214 17.28 -24.19 -10.34
N GLU A 215 17.13 -24.63 -11.61
CA GLU A 215 18.07 -25.54 -12.25
C GLU A 215 19.48 -24.94 -12.34
N PHE A 216 19.59 -23.67 -12.69
CA PHE A 216 20.87 -22.97 -12.74
C PHE A 216 21.54 -22.90 -11.35
N ILE A 217 20.81 -22.53 -10.30
CA ILE A 217 21.34 -22.51 -8.92
C ILE A 217 21.72 -23.92 -8.46
N GLN A 218 20.96 -24.94 -8.86
CA GLN A 218 21.30 -26.34 -8.56
C GLN A 218 22.65 -26.74 -9.16
N THR A 219 22.96 -26.31 -10.39
CA THR A 219 24.29 -26.59 -10.98
C THR A 219 25.42 -25.95 -10.18
N MET A 220 25.21 -24.74 -9.63
CA MET A 220 26.18 -24.10 -8.74
C MET A 220 26.37 -24.90 -7.45
N ARG A 221 25.26 -25.34 -6.82
CA ARG A 221 25.28 -26.18 -5.63
C ARG A 221 26.05 -27.48 -5.86
N ASP A 222 25.82 -28.15 -6.98
CA ASP A 222 26.46 -29.42 -7.33
C ASP A 222 27.98 -29.25 -7.56
N GLU A 223 28.40 -28.09 -8.07
CA GLU A 223 29.81 -27.83 -8.38
C GLU A 223 30.62 -27.32 -7.17
N ILE A 224 30.04 -26.43 -6.36
CA ILE A 224 30.77 -25.70 -5.30
C ILE A 224 30.09 -25.71 -3.93
N GLY A 225 28.93 -26.37 -3.84
CA GLY A 225 28.19 -26.44 -2.58
C GLY A 225 29.00 -27.11 -1.47
N LYS A 226 28.92 -26.54 -0.28
CA LYS A 226 29.57 -27.13 0.92
C LYS A 226 28.67 -28.22 1.50
N PRO A 227 29.22 -29.28 2.11
CA PRO A 227 28.46 -30.22 2.93
C PRO A 227 27.69 -29.47 4.02
N LYS A 228 26.42 -29.83 4.22
CA LYS A 228 25.59 -29.20 5.24
C LYS A 228 26.05 -29.62 6.63
N PHE A 229 26.15 -28.67 7.58
CA PHE A 229 26.55 -28.98 8.93
C PHE A 229 25.45 -29.73 9.69
N GLU A 230 25.85 -30.56 10.63
CA GLU A 230 24.95 -31.24 11.55
C GLU A 230 24.48 -30.24 12.62
N TYR A 231 23.23 -30.31 13.00
CA TYR A 231 22.60 -29.44 13.99
C TYR A 231 21.84 -30.24 15.04
N LYS A 232 21.61 -29.65 16.20
CA LYS A 232 20.75 -30.23 17.23
C LYS A 232 19.29 -30.19 16.74
N SER A 233 18.71 -31.37 16.53
CA SER A 233 17.28 -31.49 16.19
C SER A 233 16.41 -31.13 17.39
N PHE A 234 15.37 -30.36 17.13
CA PHE A 234 14.33 -30.02 18.08
C PHE A 234 13.01 -30.71 17.73
N SER A 235 13.06 -31.94 17.27
CA SER A 235 11.88 -32.80 17.11
C SER A 235 11.48 -33.41 18.47
N VAL A 236 10.18 -33.63 18.65
CA VAL A 236 9.66 -34.26 19.87
C VAL A 236 10.13 -35.71 19.99
N ASN A 237 10.34 -36.17 21.22
CA ASN A 237 10.66 -37.57 21.48
C ASN A 237 9.51 -38.47 20.94
N PRO A 238 9.80 -39.44 20.03
CA PRO A 238 8.75 -40.23 19.38
C PRO A 238 7.92 -41.11 20.34
N GLU A 239 8.55 -41.74 21.32
CA GLU A 239 7.84 -42.60 22.27
C GLU A 239 6.91 -41.79 23.18
N TYR A 240 7.38 -40.61 23.59
CA TYR A 240 6.57 -39.67 24.36
C TYR A 240 5.37 -39.18 23.57
N PHE A 241 5.57 -38.74 22.33
CA PHE A 241 4.49 -38.25 21.49
C PHE A 241 3.48 -39.33 21.12
N GLU A 242 3.93 -40.58 20.86
CA GLU A 242 3.04 -41.70 20.63
C GLU A 242 2.13 -41.95 21.83
N ARG A 243 2.69 -41.96 23.07
CA ARG A 243 1.91 -42.11 24.29
C ARG A 243 0.89 -40.95 24.45
N VAL A 244 1.33 -39.70 24.27
CA VAL A 244 0.43 -38.52 24.30
C VAL A 244 -0.72 -38.67 23.31
N CYS A 245 -0.43 -39.08 22.07
CA CYS A 245 -1.46 -39.33 21.06
C CYS A 245 -2.47 -40.41 21.48
N ASN A 246 -1.98 -41.53 21.98
CA ASN A 246 -2.84 -42.65 22.37
C ASN A 246 -3.76 -42.33 23.53
N GLU A 247 -3.30 -41.55 24.51
CA GLU A 247 -4.08 -41.22 25.70
C GLU A 247 -4.97 -39.97 25.53
N LEU A 248 -4.57 -38.94 24.75
CA LEU A 248 -5.19 -37.63 24.79
C LEU A 248 -5.79 -37.11 23.50
N THR A 249 -5.70 -37.87 22.36
CA THR A 249 -6.25 -37.39 21.06
C THR A 249 -7.73 -37.09 21.13
N GLU A 250 -8.57 -37.93 21.82
CA GLU A 250 -10.00 -37.70 21.94
C GLU A 250 -10.32 -36.45 22.77
N GLU A 251 -9.61 -36.25 23.89
CA GLU A 251 -9.83 -35.09 24.75
C GLU A 251 -9.38 -33.81 24.05
N MET A 252 -8.26 -33.81 23.38
CA MET A 252 -7.77 -32.66 22.60
C MET A 252 -8.72 -32.35 21.44
N THR A 253 -9.24 -33.35 20.74
CA THR A 253 -10.26 -33.17 19.69
C THR A 253 -11.51 -32.48 20.20
N ASN A 254 -12.00 -32.89 21.40
CA ASN A 254 -13.15 -32.24 22.02
C ASN A 254 -12.82 -30.81 22.48
N ALA A 255 -11.62 -30.56 22.99
CA ALA A 255 -11.19 -29.23 23.42
C ALA A 255 -11.12 -28.24 22.26
N VAL A 256 -10.56 -28.63 21.11
CA VAL A 256 -10.43 -27.75 19.93
C VAL A 256 -11.74 -27.54 19.17
N LYS A 257 -12.76 -28.37 19.38
CA LYS A 257 -14.11 -28.20 18.81
C LYS A 257 -14.96 -27.16 19.55
N GLU A 258 -14.48 -26.62 20.68
CA GLU A 258 -15.21 -25.57 21.41
C GLU A 258 -15.26 -24.30 20.55
N THR A 259 -16.47 -23.78 20.34
CA THR A 259 -16.69 -22.63 19.42
C THR A 259 -16.27 -21.30 20.02
N ASP A 260 -16.42 -21.14 21.36
CA ASP A 260 -15.92 -19.95 22.04
C ASP A 260 -14.41 -20.00 22.25
N LYS A 261 -13.69 -18.97 21.77
CA LYS A 261 -12.23 -18.92 21.79
C LYS A 261 -11.65 -19.01 23.22
N ILE A 262 -12.27 -18.35 24.19
CA ILE A 262 -11.77 -18.31 25.56
C ILE A 262 -11.92 -19.69 26.20
N THR A 263 -13.13 -20.25 26.14
CA THR A 263 -13.45 -21.58 26.66
C THR A 263 -12.61 -22.68 25.97
N ARG A 264 -12.41 -22.56 24.67
CA ARG A 264 -11.51 -23.46 23.90
C ARG A 264 -10.10 -23.45 24.46
N ASN A 265 -9.52 -22.26 24.67
CA ASN A 265 -8.17 -22.14 25.19
C ASN A 265 -8.07 -22.74 26.60
N GLU A 266 -9.03 -22.47 27.49
CA GLU A 266 -9.08 -23.08 28.82
C GLU A 266 -9.16 -24.62 28.77
N ASN A 267 -9.89 -25.18 27.81
CA ASN A 267 -10.00 -26.63 27.65
C ASN A 267 -8.69 -27.22 27.09
N VAL A 268 -8.07 -26.55 26.16
CA VAL A 268 -6.73 -26.91 25.65
C VAL A 268 -5.68 -26.87 26.74
N ASP A 269 -5.70 -25.87 27.63
CA ASP A 269 -4.80 -25.76 28.77
C ASP A 269 -4.92 -26.94 29.72
N LYS A 270 -6.17 -27.39 29.98
CA LYS A 270 -6.42 -28.58 30.83
C LYS A 270 -5.82 -29.86 30.21
N VAL A 271 -5.88 -30.02 28.89
CA VAL A 271 -5.25 -31.16 28.19
C VAL A 271 -3.74 -31.01 28.23
N SER A 272 -3.23 -29.80 28.04
CA SER A 272 -1.80 -29.48 28.09
C SER A 272 -1.19 -29.85 29.47
N GLU A 273 -1.90 -29.61 30.57
CA GLU A 273 -1.46 -30.05 31.90
C GLU A 273 -1.37 -31.60 32.02
N LYS A 274 -2.26 -32.34 31.36
CA LYS A 274 -2.17 -33.81 31.31
C LYS A 274 -0.96 -34.26 30.48
N ILE A 275 -0.63 -33.57 29.37
CA ILE A 275 0.56 -33.84 28.58
C ILE A 275 1.83 -33.65 29.41
N LYS A 276 1.91 -32.61 30.25
CA LYS A 276 3.02 -32.40 31.18
C LYS A 276 3.11 -33.53 32.21
N ASN A 277 1.98 -34.00 32.75
CA ASN A 277 1.99 -35.12 33.68
C ASN A 277 2.53 -36.41 33.05
N ILE A 278 2.22 -36.69 31.78
CA ILE A 278 2.81 -37.82 31.05
C ILE A 278 4.32 -37.65 30.93
N ALA A 279 4.83 -36.43 30.69
CA ALA A 279 6.26 -36.16 30.66
C ALA A 279 6.92 -36.43 32.02
N ILE A 280 6.29 -35.99 33.12
CA ILE A 280 6.79 -36.25 34.49
C ILE A 280 6.85 -37.76 34.78
N GLU A 281 5.82 -38.52 34.37
CA GLU A 281 5.79 -39.98 34.52
C GLU A 281 6.91 -40.68 33.72
N MET A 282 7.25 -40.20 32.52
CA MET A 282 8.22 -40.81 31.65
C MET A 282 9.64 -40.41 31.93
N PHE A 283 9.85 -39.13 32.26
CA PHE A 283 11.20 -38.53 32.36
C PHE A 283 11.61 -38.14 33.80
N GLY A 284 10.65 -38.15 34.75
CA GLY A 284 10.90 -37.82 36.15
C GLY A 284 10.44 -36.41 36.54
N GLU A 285 10.61 -36.07 37.84
CA GLU A 285 10.08 -34.85 38.45
C GLU A 285 10.61 -33.56 37.81
N ASN A 286 11.80 -33.58 37.22
CA ASN A 286 12.42 -32.40 36.56
C ASN A 286 12.04 -32.28 35.06
N ALA A 287 11.09 -33.08 34.56
CA ALA A 287 10.72 -33.12 33.16
C ALA A 287 10.27 -31.75 32.58
N GLU A 288 9.64 -30.90 33.37
CA GLU A 288 9.21 -29.58 32.94
C GLU A 288 10.36 -28.62 32.57
N GLU A 289 11.55 -28.79 33.19
CA GLU A 289 12.74 -28.01 32.89
C GLU A 289 13.59 -28.71 31.82
N GLU A 290 13.86 -30.00 31.97
CA GLU A 290 14.77 -30.75 31.10
C GLU A 290 14.15 -31.13 29.75
N HIS A 291 12.82 -31.35 29.70
CA HIS A 291 12.04 -31.72 28.51
C HIS A 291 11.00 -30.66 28.12
N LYS A 292 11.22 -29.41 28.55
CA LYS A 292 10.34 -28.27 28.22
C LYS A 292 9.98 -28.22 26.76
N PHE A 293 10.95 -28.51 25.88
CA PHE A 293 10.79 -28.47 24.46
C PHE A 293 9.94 -29.62 23.90
N ASP A 294 10.17 -30.84 24.37
CA ASP A 294 9.35 -32.01 24.03
C ASP A 294 7.87 -31.78 24.40
N ILE A 295 7.64 -31.20 25.57
CA ILE A 295 6.30 -30.89 26.09
C ILE A 295 5.61 -29.85 25.17
N ALA A 296 6.27 -28.74 24.87
CA ALA A 296 5.71 -27.68 24.03
C ALA A 296 5.42 -28.20 22.61
N THR A 297 6.33 -28.97 22.04
CA THR A 297 6.16 -29.55 20.70
C THR A 297 5.04 -30.60 20.69
N ALA A 298 4.93 -31.45 21.71
CA ALA A 298 3.85 -32.43 21.82
C ALA A 298 2.45 -31.77 21.92
N ILE A 299 2.34 -30.69 22.69
CA ILE A 299 1.10 -29.90 22.78
C ILE A 299 0.74 -29.32 21.41
N HIS A 300 1.71 -28.68 20.74
CA HIS A 300 1.51 -28.10 19.41
C HIS A 300 1.12 -29.15 18.37
N ASP A 301 1.85 -30.26 18.29
CA ASP A 301 1.66 -31.27 17.25
C ASP A 301 0.38 -32.07 17.45
N LEU A 302 -0.03 -32.34 18.73
CA LEU A 302 -1.32 -32.94 19.01
C LEU A 302 -2.49 -32.03 18.63
N GLN A 303 -2.44 -30.74 18.94
CA GLN A 303 -3.44 -29.77 18.50
C GLN A 303 -3.52 -29.71 16.98
N LYS A 304 -2.35 -29.59 16.30
CA LYS A 304 -2.24 -29.58 14.85
C LYS A 304 -2.91 -30.80 14.23
N LYS A 305 -2.59 -32.00 14.75
CA LYS A 305 -3.17 -33.25 14.30
C LYS A 305 -4.70 -33.27 14.45
N CYS A 306 -5.23 -32.84 15.61
CA CYS A 306 -6.66 -32.82 15.88
C CYS A 306 -7.41 -31.83 15.01
N VAL A 307 -6.94 -30.57 14.90
CA VAL A 307 -7.55 -29.54 14.06
C VAL A 307 -7.59 -29.96 12.59
N ARG A 308 -6.48 -30.49 12.06
CA ARG A 308 -6.42 -30.98 10.66
C ARG A 308 -7.36 -32.16 10.43
N SER A 309 -7.40 -33.11 11.37
CA SER A 309 -8.29 -34.28 11.29
C SER A 309 -9.76 -33.90 11.24
N ILE A 310 -10.21 -32.97 12.07
CA ILE A 310 -11.60 -32.49 12.06
C ILE A 310 -11.96 -31.89 10.70
N ILE A 311 -11.09 -31.01 10.17
CA ILE A 311 -11.36 -30.33 8.89
C ILE A 311 -11.34 -31.34 7.72
N LEU A 312 -10.34 -32.23 7.67
CA LEU A 312 -10.16 -33.17 6.55
C LEU A 312 -11.20 -34.29 6.54
N ASN A 313 -11.56 -34.82 7.71
CA ASN A 313 -12.36 -36.03 7.80
C ASN A 313 -13.84 -35.75 8.12
N GLU A 314 -14.13 -34.72 8.95
CA GLU A 314 -15.49 -34.39 9.33
C GLU A 314 -16.08 -33.25 8.51
N HIS A 315 -15.25 -32.51 7.75
CA HIS A 315 -15.62 -31.31 6.99
C HIS A 315 -16.28 -30.21 7.85
N ILE A 316 -15.87 -30.14 9.11
CA ILE A 316 -16.33 -29.14 10.08
C ILE A 316 -15.11 -28.36 10.57
N ARG A 317 -15.28 -27.07 10.79
CA ARG A 317 -14.23 -26.20 11.30
C ARG A 317 -14.25 -26.15 12.83
N PRO A 318 -13.17 -25.76 13.51
CA PRO A 318 -13.09 -25.70 14.97
C PRO A 318 -14.19 -24.85 15.63
N ASP A 319 -14.70 -23.83 14.95
CA ASP A 319 -15.80 -22.98 15.40
C ASP A 319 -17.20 -23.45 14.93
N GLY A 320 -17.28 -24.65 14.37
CA GLY A 320 -18.54 -25.27 13.92
C GLY A 320 -19.00 -24.84 12.52
N ARG A 321 -18.30 -23.94 11.85
CA ARG A 321 -18.64 -23.51 10.48
C ARG A 321 -18.41 -24.63 9.45
N ALA A 322 -19.16 -24.52 8.35
CA ALA A 322 -18.87 -25.29 7.13
C ALA A 322 -17.58 -24.76 6.47
N ILE A 323 -17.00 -25.55 5.55
CA ILE A 323 -15.70 -25.27 4.90
C ILE A 323 -15.64 -23.90 4.22
N ASP A 324 -16.71 -23.49 3.53
CA ASP A 324 -16.78 -22.24 2.78
C ASP A 324 -17.59 -21.15 3.50
N GLU A 325 -18.00 -21.40 4.72
CA GLU A 325 -18.79 -20.44 5.49
C GLU A 325 -17.92 -19.30 6.03
N VAL A 326 -18.32 -18.08 5.71
CA VAL A 326 -17.70 -16.85 6.21
C VAL A 326 -18.28 -16.52 7.58
N ARG A 327 -17.45 -16.07 8.52
CA ARG A 327 -17.88 -15.58 9.85
C ARG A 327 -18.96 -14.51 9.74
N LYS A 328 -19.75 -14.32 10.76
CA LYS A 328 -20.73 -13.23 10.82
C LYS A 328 -20.04 -11.88 10.60
N LEU A 329 -20.52 -11.12 9.62
CA LEU A 329 -19.97 -9.82 9.26
C LEU A 329 -20.92 -8.69 9.66
N THR A 330 -20.36 -7.61 10.18
CA THR A 330 -21.07 -6.34 10.40
C THR A 330 -20.20 -5.17 9.97
N ALA A 331 -20.86 -4.10 9.53
CA ALA A 331 -20.22 -2.87 9.13
C ALA A 331 -21.02 -1.66 9.60
N GLU A 332 -20.34 -0.68 10.16
CA GLU A 332 -20.92 0.58 10.63
C GLU A 332 -20.03 1.74 10.16
N VAL A 333 -20.66 2.86 9.81
CA VAL A 333 -19.97 4.10 9.41
C VAL A 333 -20.30 5.24 10.35
N ASP A 334 -19.47 6.29 10.37
CA ASP A 334 -19.68 7.53 11.13
C ASP A 334 -19.67 7.41 12.65
N LEU A 335 -18.94 6.46 13.17
CA LEU A 335 -18.86 6.23 14.63
C LEU A 335 -18.09 7.33 15.36
N ILE A 336 -17.10 7.93 14.73
CA ILE A 336 -16.18 8.88 15.38
C ILE A 336 -16.48 10.30 14.91
N PRO A 337 -16.91 11.20 15.82
CA PRO A 337 -17.12 12.60 15.48
C PRO A 337 -15.80 13.31 15.16
N ARG A 338 -15.84 14.36 14.34
CA ARG A 338 -14.75 15.24 13.93
C ARG A 338 -13.72 14.65 12.97
N VAL A 339 -13.69 13.34 12.70
CA VAL A 339 -12.89 12.76 11.64
C VAL A 339 -13.55 12.98 10.27
N HIS A 340 -12.81 12.76 9.18
CA HIS A 340 -13.36 13.02 7.85
C HIS A 340 -14.18 11.85 7.30
N GLY A 341 -13.89 10.63 7.78
CA GLY A 341 -14.67 9.43 7.58
C GLY A 341 -14.25 8.38 8.60
N SER A 342 -15.15 7.52 9.05
CA SER A 342 -14.85 6.41 9.95
C SER A 342 -15.74 5.22 9.67
N ALA A 343 -15.19 4.02 9.85
CA ALA A 343 -15.89 2.77 9.71
C ALA A 343 -15.39 1.72 10.69
N LEU A 344 -16.30 0.97 11.28
CA LEU A 344 -16.01 -0.25 12.01
C LEU A 344 -16.43 -1.44 11.16
N PHE A 345 -15.50 -2.33 10.89
CA PHE A 345 -15.76 -3.60 10.23
C PHE A 345 -15.46 -4.74 11.19
N SER A 346 -16.46 -5.61 11.42
CA SER A 346 -16.33 -6.76 12.29
C SER A 346 -16.54 -8.05 11.53
N ARG A 347 -15.70 -9.04 11.84
CA ARG A 347 -15.71 -10.39 11.28
C ARG A 347 -15.60 -11.40 12.41
N GLY A 348 -16.75 -11.87 12.93
CA GLY A 348 -16.77 -12.64 14.17
C GLY A 348 -16.08 -11.86 15.30
N GLN A 349 -15.05 -12.46 15.90
CA GLN A 349 -14.19 -11.87 16.94
C GLN A 349 -12.98 -11.09 16.37
N THR A 350 -13.07 -10.55 15.17
CA THR A 350 -12.08 -9.64 14.60
C THR A 350 -12.74 -8.30 14.32
N GLN A 351 -12.22 -7.22 14.90
CA GLN A 351 -12.74 -5.85 14.72
C GLN A 351 -11.65 -4.90 14.28
N VAL A 352 -11.93 -4.09 13.27
CA VAL A 352 -11.04 -3.04 12.79
C VAL A 352 -11.80 -1.73 12.61
N LEU A 353 -11.34 -0.70 13.32
CA LEU A 353 -11.79 0.67 13.15
C LEU A 353 -10.87 1.39 12.16
N THR A 354 -11.40 1.81 11.02
CA THR A 354 -10.63 2.56 10.02
C THR A 354 -11.09 4.01 9.99
N ILE A 355 -10.15 4.92 10.02
CA ILE A 355 -10.37 6.37 10.04
C ILE A 355 -9.71 6.98 8.80
N ALA A 356 -10.49 7.80 8.07
CA ALA A 356 -10.03 8.57 6.93
C ALA A 356 -9.78 10.04 7.31
N THR A 357 -8.64 10.56 6.86
CA THR A 357 -8.29 11.97 6.94
C THR A 357 -7.94 12.47 5.54
N LEU A 358 -8.54 13.57 5.15
CA LEU A 358 -8.28 14.27 3.89
C LEU A 358 -7.40 15.48 4.18
N GLY A 359 -6.31 15.61 3.44
CA GLY A 359 -5.36 16.70 3.56
C GLY A 359 -5.15 17.44 2.25
N THR A 360 -4.29 18.45 2.29
CA THR A 360 -3.84 19.20 1.11
C THR A 360 -2.71 18.46 0.38
N LYS A 361 -2.29 18.95 -0.77
CA LYS A 361 -1.15 18.43 -1.52
C LYS A 361 0.15 18.46 -0.68
N ALA A 362 0.33 19.49 0.14
CA ALA A 362 1.49 19.63 1.02
C ALA A 362 1.57 18.55 2.13
N ASP A 363 0.46 17.88 2.43
CA ASP A 363 0.40 16.77 3.41
C ASP A 363 0.80 15.41 2.81
N ALA A 364 1.10 15.36 1.50
CA ALA A 364 1.54 14.14 0.85
C ALA A 364 2.89 13.67 1.38
N GLN A 365 3.07 12.35 1.48
CA GLN A 365 4.31 11.76 1.98
C GLN A 365 5.41 11.86 0.93
N SER A 366 6.50 12.53 1.26
CA SER A 366 7.74 12.47 0.46
C SER A 366 8.43 11.13 0.67
N LEU A 367 8.82 10.48 -0.41
CA LEU A 367 9.55 9.21 -0.40
C LEU A 367 11.03 9.49 -0.65
N ASP A 368 11.88 8.95 0.22
CA ASP A 368 13.34 9.03 0.11
C ASP A 368 13.88 7.59 -0.02
N GLY A 369 14.13 7.16 -1.23
CA GLY A 369 14.57 5.81 -1.57
C GLY A 369 15.44 5.76 -2.82
N ILE A 370 15.75 4.55 -3.27
CA ILE A 370 16.49 4.30 -4.52
C ILE A 370 15.57 4.29 -5.74
N ASP A 371 14.28 4.13 -5.57
CA ASP A 371 13.28 4.15 -6.64
C ASP A 371 12.99 5.61 -7.06
N PHE A 372 13.06 5.89 -8.37
CA PHE A 372 12.77 7.20 -8.94
C PHE A 372 11.34 7.31 -9.46
N ASP A 373 10.59 6.20 -9.52
CA ASP A 373 9.25 6.18 -10.13
C ASP A 373 8.22 6.97 -9.29
N THR A 374 8.47 7.14 -7.98
CA THR A 374 7.53 7.81 -7.08
C THR A 374 8.28 8.66 -6.04
N GLU A 375 8.27 9.96 -6.21
CA GLU A 375 8.86 10.90 -5.22
C GLU A 375 7.87 11.29 -4.12
N VAL A 376 6.57 11.28 -4.43
CA VAL A 376 5.49 11.73 -3.54
C VAL A 376 4.34 10.73 -3.54
N LYS A 377 3.84 10.42 -2.35
CA LYS A 377 2.75 9.47 -2.15
C LYS A 377 1.53 10.20 -1.58
N ARG A 378 0.48 10.34 -2.40
CA ARG A 378 -0.77 11.01 -2.08
C ARG A 378 -1.73 10.18 -1.22
N TYR A 379 -1.67 8.87 -1.33
CA TYR A 379 -2.47 7.93 -0.55
C TYR A 379 -1.60 7.12 0.39
N MET A 380 -1.95 7.11 1.67
CA MET A 380 -1.25 6.40 2.74
C MET A 380 -2.23 5.56 3.52
N HIS A 381 -1.85 4.31 3.81
CA HIS A 381 -2.61 3.47 4.72
C HIS A 381 -1.72 2.95 5.85
N GLN A 382 -2.02 3.32 7.07
CA GLN A 382 -1.33 2.87 8.27
C GLN A 382 -2.20 1.85 9.03
N TYR A 383 -1.53 0.91 9.66
CA TYR A 383 -2.17 -0.18 10.38
C TYR A 383 -1.53 -0.34 11.74
N ASN A 384 -2.34 -0.39 12.78
CA ASN A 384 -1.92 -0.55 14.16
C ASN A 384 -2.51 -1.84 14.76
N PHE A 385 -1.65 -2.61 15.43
CA PHE A 385 -2.03 -3.86 16.09
C PHE A 385 -1.62 -3.81 17.57
N PRO A 386 -2.40 -3.15 18.43
CA PRO A 386 -2.07 -3.01 19.84
C PRO A 386 -2.28 -4.36 20.59
N SER A 387 -1.51 -4.57 21.65
CA SER A 387 -1.50 -5.82 22.41
C SER A 387 -2.86 -6.18 23.01
N TYR A 388 -3.69 -5.19 23.37
CA TYR A 388 -5.04 -5.44 23.89
C TYR A 388 -5.95 -6.13 22.86
N SER A 389 -5.67 -6.04 21.56
CA SER A 389 -6.48 -6.70 20.52
C SER A 389 -6.45 -8.22 20.60
N VAL A 390 -5.44 -8.78 21.25
CA VAL A 390 -5.31 -10.22 21.55
C VAL A 390 -5.34 -10.50 23.06
N GLY A 391 -5.73 -9.53 23.88
CA GLY A 391 -5.81 -9.66 25.34
C GLY A 391 -4.48 -9.66 26.08
N GLU A 392 -3.40 -9.25 25.46
CA GLU A 392 -2.07 -9.21 26.07
C GLU A 392 -1.78 -7.89 26.78
N ALA A 393 -1.18 -7.95 27.96
CA ALA A 393 -0.74 -6.80 28.73
C ALA A 393 0.71 -6.43 28.39
N LYS A 394 0.92 -5.79 27.23
CA LYS A 394 2.25 -5.32 26.77
C LYS A 394 2.23 -3.82 26.49
N PRO A 395 3.34 -3.09 26.74
CA PRO A 395 3.41 -1.67 26.40
C PRO A 395 3.31 -1.45 24.90
N SER A 396 2.64 -0.35 24.50
CA SER A 396 2.56 0.04 23.09
C SER A 396 3.95 0.43 22.56
N ARG A 397 4.28 -0.06 21.39
CA ARG A 397 5.51 0.25 20.65
C ARG A 397 5.14 0.78 19.27
N GLY A 398 6.08 1.40 18.58
CA GLY A 398 5.90 1.78 17.18
C GLY A 398 5.61 0.57 16.28
N ALA A 399 5.16 0.84 15.05
CA ALA A 399 4.83 -0.20 14.08
C ALA A 399 6.05 -1.10 13.80
N GLY A 400 5.85 -2.41 13.89
CA GLY A 400 6.82 -3.42 13.54
C GLY A 400 6.70 -3.86 12.08
N ARG A 401 7.55 -4.82 11.67
CA ARG A 401 7.54 -5.35 10.28
C ARG A 401 6.19 -5.95 9.86
N ARG A 402 5.42 -6.50 10.80
CA ARG A 402 4.10 -7.10 10.53
C ARG A 402 3.07 -6.01 10.23
N GLU A 403 3.02 -4.96 11.04
CA GLU A 403 2.11 -3.84 10.87
C GLU A 403 2.38 -3.10 9.55
N ILE A 404 3.64 -2.87 9.20
CA ILE A 404 4.03 -2.28 7.90
C ILE A 404 3.51 -3.16 6.76
N GLY A 405 3.69 -4.49 6.85
CA GLY A 405 3.22 -5.43 5.83
C GLY A 405 1.70 -5.45 5.66
N HIS A 406 0.95 -5.43 6.77
CA HIS A 406 -0.52 -5.42 6.73
C HIS A 406 -1.07 -4.08 6.20
N GLY A 407 -0.48 -2.96 6.60
CA GLY A 407 -0.81 -1.64 6.07
C GLY A 407 -0.58 -1.55 4.56
N ALA A 408 0.58 -2.02 4.09
CA ALA A 408 0.93 -2.02 2.67
C ALA A 408 -0.01 -2.90 1.82
N LEU A 409 -0.47 -4.04 2.35
CA LEU A 409 -1.44 -4.89 1.65
C LEU A 409 -2.78 -4.17 1.48
N ALA A 410 -3.29 -3.55 2.55
CA ALA A 410 -4.53 -2.79 2.50
C ALA A 410 -4.41 -1.56 1.58
N GLU A 411 -3.25 -0.90 1.58
CA GLU A 411 -2.96 0.21 0.68
C GLU A 411 -2.98 -0.24 -0.79
N LYS A 412 -2.22 -1.29 -1.15
CA LYS A 412 -2.18 -1.84 -2.50
C LYS A 412 -3.57 -2.21 -3.01
N ALA A 413 -4.43 -2.74 -2.13
CA ALA A 413 -5.79 -3.16 -2.50
C ALA A 413 -6.68 -1.99 -2.94
N LEU A 414 -6.51 -0.79 -2.38
CA LEU A 414 -7.36 0.37 -2.64
C LEU A 414 -6.82 1.31 -3.74
N VAL A 415 -5.49 1.37 -3.91
CA VAL A 415 -4.84 2.30 -4.86
C VAL A 415 -5.49 2.31 -6.25
N PRO A 416 -5.80 1.17 -6.91
CA PRO A 416 -6.38 1.17 -8.25
C PRO A 416 -7.78 1.76 -8.33
N MET A 417 -8.49 1.80 -7.19
CA MET A 417 -9.87 2.27 -7.10
C MET A 417 -9.98 3.74 -6.71
N LEU A 418 -8.87 4.37 -6.36
CA LEU A 418 -8.89 5.79 -6.01
C LEU A 418 -9.08 6.68 -7.24
N PRO A 419 -9.72 7.85 -7.07
CA PRO A 419 -9.82 8.85 -8.12
C PRO A 419 -8.44 9.44 -8.45
N SER A 420 -8.30 9.99 -9.65
CA SER A 420 -7.13 10.78 -10.03
C SER A 420 -6.99 12.04 -9.17
N GLU A 421 -5.81 12.67 -9.20
CA GLU A 421 -5.60 13.95 -8.51
C GLU A 421 -6.47 15.07 -9.10
N GLU A 422 -6.78 14.99 -10.38
CA GLU A 422 -7.63 15.95 -11.08
C GLU A 422 -9.09 15.83 -10.66
N GLU A 423 -9.57 14.60 -10.43
CA GLU A 423 -10.95 14.34 -9.99
C GLU A 423 -11.15 14.63 -8.50
N PHE A 424 -10.11 14.35 -7.68
CA PHE A 424 -10.17 14.50 -6.22
C PHE A 424 -8.81 14.93 -5.66
N PRO A 425 -8.54 16.25 -5.61
CA PRO A 425 -7.22 16.82 -5.32
C PRO A 425 -6.84 16.82 -3.83
N TYR A 426 -7.14 15.74 -3.14
CA TYR A 426 -6.79 15.55 -1.73
C TYR A 426 -5.66 14.56 -1.56
N THR A 427 -4.82 14.80 -0.55
CA THR A 427 -4.03 13.76 0.08
C THR A 427 -4.94 12.95 0.99
N ILE A 428 -4.89 11.63 0.90
CA ILE A 428 -5.76 10.72 1.62
C ILE A 428 -4.91 9.89 2.58
N ARG A 429 -5.21 9.94 3.87
CA ARG A 429 -4.58 9.10 4.88
C ARG A 429 -5.62 8.25 5.57
N LEU A 430 -5.45 6.93 5.52
CA LEU A 430 -6.22 5.97 6.30
C LEU A 430 -5.38 5.44 7.46
N VAL A 431 -6.03 5.20 8.58
CA VAL A 431 -5.47 4.49 9.74
C VAL A 431 -6.45 3.41 10.16
N SER A 432 -6.00 2.16 10.13
CA SER A 432 -6.76 1.02 10.63
C SER A 432 -6.25 0.63 12.01
N GLU A 433 -7.11 0.75 13.02
CA GLU A 433 -6.88 0.34 14.41
C GLU A 433 -7.52 -1.03 14.63
N VAL A 434 -6.73 -2.05 14.92
CA VAL A 434 -7.25 -3.37 15.26
C VAL A 434 -7.70 -3.35 16.71
N LEU A 435 -9.01 -3.52 16.94
CA LEU A 435 -9.60 -3.50 18.27
C LEU A 435 -9.68 -4.90 18.89
N GLU A 436 -9.91 -5.91 18.04
CA GLU A 436 -9.98 -7.33 18.44
C GLU A 436 -9.47 -8.20 17.29
N SER A 437 -8.75 -9.30 17.58
CA SER A 437 -8.20 -10.20 16.58
C SER A 437 -8.47 -11.67 16.86
N ASN A 438 -9.07 -12.32 15.87
CA ASN A 438 -9.13 -13.77 15.69
C ASN A 438 -8.84 -14.12 14.22
N GLY A 439 -7.71 -13.62 13.69
CA GLY A 439 -7.26 -13.84 12.32
C GLY A 439 -7.86 -12.89 11.27
N SER A 440 -7.18 -12.78 10.15
CA SER A 440 -7.60 -12.01 8.95
C SER A 440 -7.83 -10.51 9.19
N THR A 441 -7.09 -9.89 10.09
CA THR A 441 -7.24 -8.46 10.44
C THR A 441 -6.89 -7.53 9.27
N SER A 442 -5.86 -7.85 8.45
CA SER A 442 -5.52 -7.08 7.26
C SER A 442 -6.65 -7.05 6.23
N GLN A 443 -7.38 -8.17 6.10
CA GLN A 443 -8.52 -8.26 5.20
C GLN A 443 -9.72 -7.46 5.73
N ALA A 444 -9.93 -7.44 7.03
CA ALA A 444 -10.90 -6.56 7.67
C ALA A 444 -10.52 -5.07 7.49
N SER A 445 -9.23 -4.75 7.51
CA SER A 445 -8.73 -3.38 7.22
C SER A 445 -9.05 -2.94 5.79
N ILE A 446 -8.97 -3.82 4.78
CA ILE A 446 -9.36 -3.52 3.40
C ILE A 446 -10.86 -3.15 3.35
N CYS A 447 -11.72 -3.96 3.97
CA CYS A 447 -13.16 -3.68 4.02
C CYS A 447 -13.48 -2.39 4.77
N GLY A 448 -12.85 -2.17 5.94
CA GLY A 448 -12.98 -0.93 6.72
C GLY A 448 -12.50 0.30 5.95
N SER A 449 -11.45 0.15 5.15
CA SER A 449 -10.90 1.22 4.30
C SER A 449 -11.88 1.64 3.19
N THR A 450 -12.48 0.68 2.51
CA THR A 450 -13.54 0.95 1.52
C THR A 450 -14.68 1.76 2.15
N LEU A 451 -15.20 1.30 3.29
CA LEU A 451 -16.26 1.98 4.02
C LEU A 451 -15.88 3.39 4.46
N ALA A 452 -14.67 3.55 5.02
CA ALA A 452 -14.17 4.85 5.49
C ALA A 452 -13.95 5.85 4.34
N LEU A 453 -13.47 5.40 3.19
CA LEU A 453 -13.32 6.21 1.97
C LEU A 453 -14.68 6.68 1.45
N MET A 454 -15.65 5.76 1.34
CA MET A 454 -17.01 6.09 0.91
C MET A 454 -17.69 7.06 1.89
N ALA A 455 -17.51 6.86 3.20
CA ALA A 455 -18.02 7.76 4.24
C ALA A 455 -17.34 9.13 4.23
N ALA A 456 -16.07 9.21 3.82
CA ALA A 456 -15.33 10.47 3.67
C ALA A 456 -15.71 11.25 2.41
N GLY A 457 -16.47 10.67 1.49
CA GLY A 457 -16.83 11.26 0.20
C GLY A 457 -15.74 11.13 -0.87
N VAL A 458 -14.83 10.16 -0.73
CA VAL A 458 -13.83 9.86 -1.77
C VAL A 458 -14.50 9.05 -2.88
N PRO A 459 -14.57 9.56 -4.13
CA PRO A 459 -15.27 8.88 -5.21
C PRO A 459 -14.44 7.70 -5.75
N ILE A 460 -14.38 6.62 -4.97
CA ILE A 460 -13.73 5.37 -5.44
C ILE A 460 -14.49 4.78 -6.63
N LYS A 461 -13.76 4.17 -7.56
CA LYS A 461 -14.34 3.59 -8.79
C LYS A 461 -15.31 2.44 -8.48
N GLU A 462 -14.88 1.53 -7.61
CA GLU A 462 -15.66 0.38 -7.13
C GLU A 462 -15.30 0.04 -5.68
N PRO A 463 -16.23 -0.54 -4.90
CA PRO A 463 -15.93 -1.08 -3.58
C PRO A 463 -14.95 -2.25 -3.66
N VAL A 464 -14.02 -2.31 -2.70
CA VAL A 464 -13.04 -3.37 -2.54
C VAL A 464 -13.32 -4.12 -1.25
N ALA A 465 -13.29 -5.45 -1.30
CA ALA A 465 -13.32 -6.30 -0.12
C ALA A 465 -12.05 -7.14 -0.02
N GLY A 466 -11.68 -7.48 1.21
CA GLY A 466 -10.58 -8.38 1.51
C GLY A 466 -11.08 -9.67 2.16
N ILE A 467 -10.51 -10.81 1.75
CA ILE A 467 -10.77 -12.13 2.32
C ILE A 467 -9.51 -13.00 2.24
N SER A 468 -9.40 -13.96 3.14
CA SER A 468 -8.35 -14.97 3.10
C SER A 468 -8.95 -16.37 2.94
N THR A 469 -8.19 -17.25 2.29
CA THR A 469 -8.40 -18.70 2.28
C THR A 469 -7.21 -19.40 2.91
N GLY A 470 -7.47 -20.52 3.56
CA GLY A 470 -6.45 -21.40 4.12
C GLY A 470 -6.37 -22.71 3.35
N LEU A 471 -5.29 -23.44 3.59
CA LEU A 471 -5.08 -24.78 3.07
C LEU A 471 -4.80 -25.72 4.23
N ILE A 472 -5.50 -26.83 4.25
CA ILE A 472 -5.25 -27.94 5.17
C ILE A 472 -4.91 -29.15 4.31
N THR A 473 -3.69 -29.68 4.44
CA THR A 473 -3.28 -30.92 3.78
C THR A 473 -3.22 -32.08 4.78
N ASP A 474 -3.37 -33.30 4.30
CA ASP A 474 -3.09 -34.47 5.13
C ASP A 474 -1.58 -34.56 5.43
N LEU A 475 -1.20 -34.96 6.65
CA LEU A 475 0.20 -34.97 7.09
C LEU A 475 1.01 -36.09 6.43
N GLU A 476 0.34 -37.16 5.97
CA GLU A 476 0.98 -38.31 5.34
C GLU A 476 0.85 -38.29 3.80
N ASP A 477 -0.24 -37.68 3.29
CA ASP A 477 -0.57 -37.62 1.87
C ASP A 477 -0.97 -36.22 1.45
N SER A 478 0.00 -35.41 1.05
CA SER A 478 -0.21 -34.01 0.61
C SER A 478 -1.12 -33.85 -0.61
N SER A 479 -1.49 -34.94 -1.30
CA SER A 479 -2.48 -34.90 -2.38
C SER A 479 -3.91 -34.76 -1.86
N LYS A 480 -4.15 -35.10 -0.59
CA LYS A 480 -5.42 -34.87 0.11
C LYS A 480 -5.38 -33.50 0.79
N TYR A 481 -6.20 -32.60 0.33
CA TYR A 481 -6.26 -31.26 0.88
C TYR A 481 -7.69 -30.69 0.84
N ILE A 482 -7.90 -29.66 1.64
CA ILE A 482 -9.11 -28.84 1.63
C ILE A 482 -8.69 -27.37 1.66
N VAL A 483 -9.24 -26.57 0.76
CA VAL A 483 -9.15 -25.09 0.81
C VAL A 483 -10.36 -24.58 1.58
N ILE A 484 -10.12 -23.79 2.64
CA ILE A 484 -11.15 -23.22 3.52
C ILE A 484 -11.26 -21.71 3.34
N THR A 485 -12.47 -21.16 3.41
CA THR A 485 -12.71 -19.72 3.24
C THR A 485 -12.80 -19.00 4.58
N ASP A 486 -12.22 -17.80 4.70
CA ASP A 486 -12.25 -16.97 5.90
C ASP A 486 -11.62 -17.63 7.14
N ILE A 487 -10.30 -17.78 7.09
CA ILE A 487 -9.53 -18.42 8.16
C ILE A 487 -9.49 -17.58 9.45
N GLN A 488 -9.53 -18.27 10.59
CA GLN A 488 -9.27 -17.72 11.91
C GLN A 488 -7.87 -18.10 12.43
N ASP A 489 -7.45 -17.53 13.58
CA ASP A 489 -6.11 -17.71 14.15
C ASP A 489 -5.67 -19.19 14.22
N ILE A 490 -6.50 -20.08 14.77
CA ILE A 490 -6.17 -21.50 14.94
C ILE A 490 -5.98 -22.22 13.59
N GLU A 491 -6.75 -21.81 12.58
CA GLU A 491 -6.67 -22.37 11.22
C GLU A 491 -5.48 -21.82 10.45
N ASP A 492 -5.13 -20.54 10.65
CA ASP A 492 -3.86 -20.00 10.17
C ASP A 492 -2.70 -20.70 10.87
N PHE A 493 -2.72 -20.83 12.21
CA PHE A 493 -1.62 -21.37 12.98
C PHE A 493 -1.28 -22.82 12.62
N PHE A 494 -2.28 -23.67 12.45
CA PHE A 494 -2.10 -25.09 12.14
C PHE A 494 -2.28 -25.46 10.66
N GLY A 495 -2.68 -24.51 9.82
CA GLY A 495 -2.80 -24.69 8.37
C GLY A 495 -1.48 -24.55 7.62
N ASP A 496 -1.55 -24.74 6.31
CA ASP A 496 -0.39 -24.72 5.41
C ASP A 496 -0.28 -23.44 4.59
N MET A 497 -1.36 -22.66 4.50
CA MET A 497 -1.44 -21.47 3.66
C MET A 497 -2.34 -20.41 4.30
N ASP A 498 -1.92 -19.15 4.18
CA ASP A 498 -2.74 -17.96 4.35
C ASP A 498 -2.72 -17.17 3.02
N PHE A 499 -3.77 -17.36 2.22
CA PHE A 499 -3.91 -16.79 0.88
C PHE A 499 -4.86 -15.59 0.93
N LYS A 500 -4.30 -14.40 0.94
CA LYS A 500 -5.02 -13.13 1.09
C LYS A 500 -5.27 -12.49 -0.26
N VAL A 501 -6.52 -12.15 -0.54
CA VAL A 501 -6.91 -11.43 -1.76
C VAL A 501 -7.77 -10.21 -1.42
N GLY A 502 -7.34 -9.05 -1.88
CA GLY A 502 -8.15 -7.84 -1.98
C GLY A 502 -8.62 -7.64 -3.42
N GLY A 503 -9.85 -7.15 -3.60
CA GLY A 503 -10.36 -6.88 -4.94
C GLY A 503 -11.82 -6.48 -4.96
N THR A 504 -12.28 -6.14 -6.15
CA THR A 504 -13.70 -5.87 -6.43
C THR A 504 -14.49 -7.18 -6.53
N GLY A 505 -15.75 -7.11 -6.88
CA GLY A 505 -16.55 -8.30 -7.21
C GLY A 505 -16.08 -9.04 -8.47
N THR A 506 -15.31 -8.41 -9.34
CA THR A 506 -14.93 -8.94 -10.64
C THR A 506 -13.44 -9.21 -10.81
N GLY A 507 -12.58 -8.48 -10.10
CA GLY A 507 -11.13 -8.60 -10.28
C GLY A 507 -10.34 -8.49 -8.98
N ILE A 508 -9.05 -8.69 -9.12
CA ILE A 508 -8.05 -8.69 -8.05
C ILE A 508 -7.34 -7.35 -8.07
N THR A 509 -7.17 -6.75 -6.88
CA THR A 509 -6.36 -5.53 -6.70
C THR A 509 -5.12 -5.76 -5.87
N ALA A 510 -5.13 -6.76 -4.96
CA ALA A 510 -3.95 -7.14 -4.18
C ALA A 510 -3.96 -8.62 -3.83
N ILE A 511 -2.77 -9.22 -3.78
CA ILE A 511 -2.55 -10.59 -3.30
C ILE A 511 -1.36 -10.60 -2.35
N GLN A 512 -1.48 -11.40 -1.31
CA GLN A 512 -0.35 -11.80 -0.47
C GLN A 512 -0.55 -13.24 -0.01
N VAL A 513 0.45 -14.08 -0.29
CA VAL A 513 0.44 -15.50 0.06
C VAL A 513 1.58 -15.81 1.02
N ASP A 514 1.23 -16.38 2.16
CA ASP A 514 2.15 -16.98 3.12
C ASP A 514 1.91 -18.49 3.18
N ILE A 515 2.95 -19.29 3.09
CA ILE A 515 2.87 -20.76 3.16
C ILE A 515 3.75 -21.31 4.28
N LYS A 516 3.39 -22.50 4.78
CA LYS A 516 4.12 -23.23 5.82
C LYS A 516 4.54 -24.63 5.38
N ASN A 517 4.22 -24.99 4.15
CA ASN A 517 4.62 -26.23 3.48
C ASN A 517 5.62 -25.95 2.34
N ASP A 518 5.89 -26.93 1.50
CA ASP A 518 6.85 -26.85 0.39
C ASP A 518 6.33 -26.10 -0.86
N GLY A 519 5.08 -25.58 -0.83
CA GLY A 519 4.50 -24.76 -1.90
C GLY A 519 3.12 -25.21 -2.37
N LEU A 520 2.56 -24.45 -3.31
CA LEU A 520 1.21 -24.59 -3.86
C LEU A 520 1.25 -25.08 -5.29
N THR A 521 0.27 -25.93 -5.64
CA THR A 521 -0.02 -26.30 -7.04
C THR A 521 -0.92 -25.26 -7.70
N TYR A 522 -1.01 -25.29 -9.03
CA TYR A 522 -1.87 -24.37 -9.76
C TYR A 522 -3.36 -24.61 -9.48
N GLU A 523 -3.74 -25.86 -9.18
CA GLU A 523 -5.11 -26.25 -8.82
C GLU A 523 -5.53 -25.59 -7.51
N ILE A 524 -4.67 -25.63 -6.48
CA ILE A 524 -4.92 -24.98 -5.19
C ILE A 524 -5.03 -23.46 -5.36
N ILE A 525 -4.13 -22.85 -6.13
CA ILE A 525 -4.17 -21.40 -6.41
C ILE A 525 -5.47 -21.02 -7.14
N LYS A 526 -5.88 -21.80 -8.12
CA LYS A 526 -7.13 -21.58 -8.86
C LYS A 526 -8.35 -21.65 -7.94
N GLU A 527 -8.43 -22.70 -7.11
CA GLU A 527 -9.52 -22.89 -6.15
C GLU A 527 -9.56 -21.72 -5.14
N ALA A 528 -8.41 -21.28 -4.63
CA ALA A 528 -8.31 -20.13 -3.73
C ALA A 528 -8.81 -18.82 -4.39
N PHE A 529 -8.51 -18.60 -5.69
CA PHE A 529 -9.05 -17.46 -6.43
C PHE A 529 -10.57 -17.50 -6.58
N GLU A 530 -11.12 -18.65 -6.93
CA GLU A 530 -12.57 -18.84 -7.10
C GLU A 530 -13.31 -18.57 -5.78
N LYS A 531 -12.87 -19.19 -4.68
CA LYS A 531 -13.46 -19.02 -3.35
C LYS A 531 -13.34 -17.59 -2.83
N THR A 532 -12.20 -16.95 -3.01
CA THR A 532 -12.02 -15.55 -2.60
C THR A 532 -12.87 -14.59 -3.43
N GLN A 533 -13.12 -14.85 -4.71
CA GLN A 533 -13.98 -14.02 -5.55
C GLN A 533 -15.43 -14.09 -5.10
N GLU A 534 -15.95 -15.28 -4.82
CA GLU A 534 -17.32 -15.46 -4.33
C GLU A 534 -17.52 -14.76 -2.98
N ALA A 535 -16.57 -14.94 -2.06
CA ALA A 535 -16.63 -14.29 -0.76
C ALA A 535 -16.55 -12.74 -0.88
N ARG A 536 -15.70 -12.19 -1.75
CA ARG A 536 -15.64 -10.73 -1.98
C ARG A 536 -16.96 -10.20 -2.52
N LYS A 537 -17.58 -10.86 -3.50
CA LYS A 537 -18.90 -10.49 -4.02
C LYS A 537 -19.96 -10.42 -2.91
N MET A 538 -20.00 -11.42 -2.05
CA MET A 538 -20.91 -11.46 -0.90
C MET A 538 -20.62 -10.32 0.08
N ILE A 539 -19.36 -10.09 0.47
CA ILE A 539 -18.97 -9.02 1.40
C ILE A 539 -19.36 -7.65 0.85
N ILE A 540 -19.11 -7.39 -0.43
CA ILE A 540 -19.46 -6.12 -1.06
C ILE A 540 -20.97 -5.92 -1.07
N ASN A 541 -21.74 -6.87 -1.58
CA ASN A 541 -23.19 -6.71 -1.80
C ASN A 541 -23.99 -6.79 -0.51
N ASP A 542 -23.63 -7.70 0.40
CA ASP A 542 -24.42 -8.02 1.56
C ASP A 542 -23.99 -7.30 2.83
N VAL A 543 -22.80 -6.71 2.86
CA VAL A 543 -22.26 -6.02 4.04
C VAL A 543 -21.90 -4.57 3.73
N ILE A 544 -20.96 -4.32 2.80
CA ILE A 544 -20.47 -2.97 2.53
C ILE A 544 -21.59 -2.09 1.97
N LEU A 545 -22.24 -2.50 0.88
CA LEU A 545 -23.29 -1.71 0.23
C LEU A 545 -24.59 -1.64 1.04
N LYS A 546 -24.79 -2.52 2.04
CA LYS A 546 -25.91 -2.36 2.99
C LYS A 546 -25.60 -1.32 4.06
N ALA A 547 -24.34 -1.19 4.48
CA ALA A 547 -23.93 -0.16 5.43
C ALA A 547 -23.82 1.24 4.81
N ILE A 548 -23.33 1.32 3.58
CA ILE A 548 -23.21 2.55 2.81
C ILE A 548 -23.47 2.25 1.32
N PRO A 549 -24.70 2.49 0.80
CA PRO A 549 -25.08 2.10 -0.55
C PRO A 549 -24.34 2.85 -1.67
N GLU A 550 -23.93 4.08 -1.42
CA GLU A 550 -23.17 4.93 -2.35
C GLU A 550 -22.18 5.81 -1.62
N THR A 551 -21.13 6.22 -2.32
CA THR A 551 -20.17 7.19 -1.80
C THR A 551 -20.89 8.52 -1.52
N ARG A 552 -20.56 9.15 -0.40
CA ARG A 552 -21.11 10.47 -0.06
C ARG A 552 -20.72 11.50 -1.09
N LYS A 553 -21.68 12.37 -1.42
CA LYS A 553 -21.49 13.41 -2.44
C LYS A 553 -20.60 14.57 -1.96
N GLU A 554 -20.55 14.77 -0.65
CA GLU A 554 -19.76 15.85 -0.02
C GLU A 554 -18.77 15.28 0.98
N VAL A 555 -17.60 15.88 1.04
CA VAL A 555 -16.63 15.57 2.08
C VAL A 555 -17.12 16.07 3.44
N SER A 556 -16.58 15.51 4.53
CA SER A 556 -16.92 15.93 5.89
C SER A 556 -16.81 17.44 6.05
N LYS A 557 -17.69 18.02 6.87
CA LYS A 557 -17.61 19.45 7.22
C LYS A 557 -16.30 19.84 7.91
N TYR A 558 -15.57 18.87 8.44
CA TYR A 558 -14.28 19.07 9.08
C TYR A 558 -13.09 18.87 8.13
N ALA A 559 -13.35 18.33 6.93
CA ALA A 559 -12.32 18.21 5.90
C ALA A 559 -12.06 19.58 5.25
N PRO A 560 -10.83 19.90 4.85
CA PRO A 560 -10.55 21.09 4.08
C PRO A 560 -11.40 21.10 2.82
N LYS A 561 -12.03 22.25 2.50
CA LYS A 561 -12.73 22.44 1.23
C LYS A 561 -11.73 22.84 0.17
N ILE A 562 -11.82 22.28 -1.03
CA ILE A 562 -10.89 22.55 -2.12
C ILE A 562 -11.69 23.04 -3.32
N ILE A 563 -11.26 24.17 -3.91
CA ILE A 563 -11.64 24.58 -5.26
C ILE A 563 -10.40 24.40 -6.14
N ALA A 564 -10.55 23.53 -7.16
CA ALA A 564 -9.53 23.36 -8.18
C ALA A 564 -9.92 24.20 -9.42
N MET A 565 -8.94 24.88 -10.01
CA MET A 565 -9.08 25.59 -11.28
C MET A 565 -7.79 25.48 -12.09
N THR A 566 -7.87 25.72 -13.40
CA THR A 566 -6.69 25.76 -14.26
C THR A 566 -6.54 27.16 -14.82
N ILE A 567 -5.33 27.68 -14.81
CA ILE A 567 -4.96 28.97 -15.41
C ILE A 567 -3.93 28.77 -16.51
N ASN A 568 -3.81 29.76 -17.39
CA ASN A 568 -2.72 29.75 -18.37
C ASN A 568 -1.36 29.80 -17.65
N PRO A 569 -0.42 28.85 -17.91
CA PRO A 569 0.88 28.81 -17.26
C PRO A 569 1.69 30.12 -17.37
N GLU A 570 1.50 30.88 -18.47
CA GLU A 570 2.15 32.19 -18.61
C GLU A 570 1.66 33.23 -17.59
N LYS A 571 0.47 33.05 -17.03
CA LYS A 571 -0.17 33.92 -16.02
C LYS A 571 0.21 33.56 -14.57
N ILE A 572 0.89 32.46 -14.34
CA ILE A 572 1.32 32.04 -12.99
C ILE A 572 2.11 33.17 -12.32
N LYS A 573 2.98 33.85 -13.07
CA LYS A 573 3.79 34.97 -12.55
C LYS A 573 2.94 36.15 -12.08
N ASP A 574 1.81 36.40 -12.73
CA ASP A 574 0.88 37.48 -12.38
C ASP A 574 0.13 37.17 -11.09
N VAL A 575 -0.27 35.91 -10.92
CA VAL A 575 -0.96 35.42 -9.69
C VAL A 575 -0.01 35.37 -8.49
N ILE A 576 1.23 34.94 -8.69
CA ILE A 576 2.23 34.89 -7.63
C ILE A 576 2.71 36.31 -7.27
N GLY A 577 2.96 37.13 -8.30
CA GLY A 577 3.51 38.45 -8.13
C GLY A 577 4.99 38.46 -7.73
N SER A 578 5.62 39.65 -7.79
CA SER A 578 7.04 39.79 -7.44
C SER A 578 7.29 39.42 -5.97
N GLY A 579 8.09 38.35 -5.76
CA GLY A 579 8.39 37.82 -4.43
C GLY A 579 7.18 37.31 -3.65
N GLY A 580 6.13 36.82 -4.37
CA GLY A 580 4.93 36.28 -3.75
C GLY A 580 3.92 37.31 -3.25
N LYS A 581 4.08 38.59 -3.55
CA LYS A 581 3.26 39.67 -2.97
C LYS A 581 1.78 39.56 -3.30
N VAL A 582 1.42 39.14 -4.52
CA VAL A 582 0.02 39.05 -4.93
C VAL A 582 -0.66 37.85 -4.29
N ILE A 583 -0.06 36.69 -4.35
CA ILE A 583 -0.63 35.48 -3.75
C ILE A 583 -0.75 35.62 -2.22
N ASN A 584 0.25 36.16 -1.55
CA ASN A 584 0.18 36.39 -0.10
C ASN A 584 -0.93 37.37 0.26
N LYS A 585 -1.17 38.42 -0.55
CA LYS A 585 -2.28 39.33 -0.33
C LYS A 585 -3.63 38.63 -0.46
N ILE A 586 -3.80 37.75 -1.44
CA ILE A 586 -5.02 36.94 -1.60
C ILE A 586 -5.22 36.03 -0.39
N ILE A 587 -4.16 35.37 0.07
CA ILE A 587 -4.19 34.49 1.26
C ILE A 587 -4.57 35.32 2.53
N ASP A 588 -3.97 36.46 2.73
CA ASP A 588 -4.24 37.32 3.89
C ASP A 588 -5.67 37.88 3.90
N GLU A 589 -6.21 38.26 2.73
CA GLU A 589 -7.56 38.81 2.59
C GLU A 589 -8.67 37.75 2.71
N THR A 590 -8.40 36.51 2.31
CA THR A 590 -9.43 35.47 2.24
C THR A 590 -9.26 34.36 3.30
N GLY A 591 -8.08 34.27 3.93
CA GLY A 591 -7.77 33.26 4.93
C GLY A 591 -7.62 31.83 4.33
N VAL A 592 -7.43 31.70 3.01
CA VAL A 592 -7.24 30.43 2.31
C VAL A 592 -5.75 30.05 2.21
N LYS A 593 -5.48 28.79 1.82
CA LYS A 593 -4.17 28.37 1.31
C LYS A 593 -4.29 28.16 -0.18
N ILE A 594 -3.26 28.48 -0.94
CA ILE A 594 -3.25 28.36 -2.41
C ILE A 594 -1.97 27.66 -2.82
N ASP A 595 -2.12 26.58 -3.58
CA ASP A 595 -1.01 25.91 -4.27
C ASP A 595 -1.18 26.08 -5.79
N ILE A 596 -0.07 26.34 -6.48
CA ILE A 596 -0.04 26.52 -7.95
C ILE A 596 1.07 25.66 -8.50
N ASP A 597 0.73 24.77 -9.42
CA ASP A 597 1.70 23.93 -10.13
C ASP A 597 2.20 24.63 -11.40
N ASP A 598 3.37 24.21 -11.88
CA ASP A 598 4.01 24.79 -13.07
C ASP A 598 3.19 24.60 -14.37
N ASP A 599 2.26 23.64 -14.38
CA ASP A 599 1.32 23.39 -15.49
C ASP A 599 0.04 24.25 -15.44
N GLY A 600 -0.07 25.16 -14.45
CA GLY A 600 -1.18 26.08 -14.29
C GLY A 600 -2.34 25.55 -13.46
N LYS A 601 -2.23 24.37 -12.84
CA LYS A 601 -3.24 23.88 -11.89
C LYS A 601 -3.15 24.67 -10.59
N VAL A 602 -4.28 25.21 -10.13
CA VAL A 602 -4.43 25.99 -8.90
C VAL A 602 -5.38 25.26 -7.97
N ALA A 603 -4.94 24.98 -6.75
CA ALA A 603 -5.77 24.44 -5.69
C ALA A 603 -5.93 25.46 -4.55
N ILE A 604 -7.17 25.80 -4.22
CA ILE A 604 -7.53 26.74 -3.16
C ILE A 604 -8.14 25.95 -2.01
N TYR A 605 -7.47 25.93 -0.86
CA TYR A 605 -7.88 25.18 0.33
C TYR A 605 -8.44 26.12 1.39
N CYS A 606 -9.55 25.75 2.01
CA CYS A 606 -10.19 26.56 3.06
C CYS A 606 -11.10 25.74 3.97
N ASP A 607 -11.41 26.28 5.13
CA ASP A 607 -12.43 25.73 6.03
C ASP A 607 -13.84 26.18 5.62
N ASP A 608 -13.96 27.37 4.98
CA ASP A 608 -15.20 27.96 4.51
C ASP A 608 -15.18 28.14 2.99
N ILE A 609 -16.09 27.48 2.29
CA ILE A 609 -16.20 27.51 0.83
C ILE A 609 -16.41 28.90 0.24
N GLU A 610 -17.05 29.83 0.97
CA GLU A 610 -17.27 31.20 0.50
C GLU A 610 -15.96 31.98 0.41
N ASN A 611 -15.01 31.70 1.29
CA ASN A 611 -13.67 32.30 1.24
C ASN A 611 -12.87 31.78 0.04
N ALA A 612 -12.98 30.49 -0.28
CA ALA A 612 -12.35 29.94 -1.48
C ALA A 612 -12.95 30.52 -2.76
N LYS A 613 -14.28 30.70 -2.83
CA LYS A 613 -14.93 31.35 -3.98
C LYS A 613 -14.50 32.81 -4.15
N LYS A 614 -14.22 33.53 -3.05
CA LYS A 614 -13.65 34.89 -3.13
C LYS A 614 -12.25 34.86 -3.71
N ALA A 615 -11.38 33.97 -3.21
CA ALA A 615 -10.03 33.78 -3.73
C ALA A 615 -10.04 33.37 -5.21
N GLN A 616 -10.90 32.43 -5.58
CA GLN A 616 -11.12 32.02 -6.97
C GLN A 616 -11.45 33.22 -7.88
N LYS A 617 -12.43 34.03 -7.49
CA LYS A 617 -12.81 35.23 -8.25
C LYS A 617 -11.67 36.22 -8.40
N ILE A 618 -10.85 36.39 -7.36
CA ILE A 618 -9.70 37.28 -7.45
C ILE A 618 -8.68 36.71 -8.46
N ILE A 619 -8.38 35.42 -8.39
CA ILE A 619 -7.47 34.77 -9.33
C ILE A 619 -8.01 34.84 -10.75
N GLU A 620 -9.29 34.51 -10.97
CA GLU A 620 -9.96 34.63 -12.27
C GLU A 620 -9.85 36.05 -12.85
N SER A 621 -10.00 37.07 -12.01
CA SER A 621 -9.85 38.47 -12.46
C SER A 621 -8.40 38.82 -12.87
N ILE A 622 -7.40 38.22 -12.21
CA ILE A 622 -5.96 38.44 -12.52
C ILE A 622 -5.60 37.78 -13.85
N VAL A 623 -6.09 36.56 -14.08
CA VAL A 623 -5.72 35.77 -15.25
C VAL A 623 -6.60 36.05 -16.46
N LYS A 624 -7.67 36.83 -16.29
CA LYS A 624 -8.62 37.16 -17.34
C LYS A 624 -7.91 37.80 -18.52
N GLU A 625 -8.06 37.22 -19.67
CA GLU A 625 -7.65 37.80 -20.95
C GLU A 625 -8.83 38.55 -21.57
N TYR A 626 -8.57 39.78 -21.96
CA TYR A 626 -9.58 40.63 -22.55
C TYR A 626 -9.50 40.58 -24.07
N GLU A 627 -10.66 40.62 -24.74
CA GLU A 627 -10.71 40.63 -26.20
C GLU A 627 -11.24 41.97 -26.71
N VAL A 628 -10.78 42.39 -27.92
CA VAL A 628 -11.29 43.58 -28.57
C VAL A 628 -12.77 43.39 -28.91
N GLY A 629 -13.60 44.36 -28.48
CA GLY A 629 -15.05 44.33 -28.60
C GLY A 629 -15.77 43.85 -27.34
N GLU A 630 -15.09 43.30 -26.35
CA GLU A 630 -15.67 42.89 -25.07
C GLU A 630 -16.22 44.11 -24.30
N ILE A 631 -17.35 43.89 -23.64
CA ILE A 631 -18.01 44.89 -22.76
C ILE A 631 -17.71 44.54 -21.32
N CYS A 632 -17.14 45.47 -20.56
CA CYS A 632 -16.75 45.29 -19.20
C CYS A 632 -17.37 46.41 -18.31
N GLU A 633 -17.51 46.13 -17.04
CA GLU A 633 -17.69 47.14 -15.98
C GLU A 633 -16.37 47.36 -15.27
N GLY A 634 -15.98 48.59 -15.03
CA GLY A 634 -14.77 48.94 -14.30
C GLY A 634 -14.96 50.22 -13.48
N THR A 635 -14.00 50.44 -12.56
CA THR A 635 -14.05 51.63 -11.67
C THR A 635 -12.98 52.63 -12.13
N VAL A 636 -13.34 53.91 -12.19
CA VAL A 636 -12.39 54.99 -12.53
C VAL A 636 -11.36 55.09 -11.41
N SER A 637 -10.11 54.67 -11.71
CA SER A 637 -8.99 54.65 -10.79
C SER A 637 -8.26 55.99 -10.70
N ARG A 638 -8.17 56.68 -11.86
CA ARG A 638 -7.43 57.95 -11.99
C ARG A 638 -7.90 58.75 -13.20
N ILE A 639 -7.93 60.05 -13.04
CA ILE A 639 -8.29 60.98 -14.12
C ILE A 639 -7.03 61.74 -14.56
N ALA A 640 -6.84 61.88 -15.86
CA ALA A 640 -5.81 62.68 -16.52
C ALA A 640 -6.43 63.63 -17.54
N LYS A 641 -5.70 64.68 -17.92
CA LYS A 641 -6.20 65.69 -18.92
C LYS A 641 -6.63 65.12 -20.24
N PHE A 642 -6.14 63.92 -20.61
CA PHE A 642 -6.40 63.25 -21.90
C PHE A 642 -7.39 62.09 -21.77
N GLY A 643 -7.82 61.71 -20.58
CA GLY A 643 -8.74 60.59 -20.39
C GLY A 643 -8.86 60.10 -18.98
N ALA A 644 -9.69 59.09 -18.74
CA ALA A 644 -9.85 58.39 -17.47
C ALA A 644 -9.25 57.03 -17.55
N PHE A 645 -8.53 56.62 -16.49
CA PHE A 645 -8.08 55.24 -16.32
C PHE A 645 -9.15 54.50 -15.55
N VAL A 646 -9.54 53.33 -16.10
CA VAL A 646 -10.57 52.48 -15.53
C VAL A 646 -9.93 51.18 -15.11
N ASP A 647 -10.01 50.84 -13.85
CA ASP A 647 -9.61 49.54 -13.30
C ASP A 647 -10.69 48.52 -13.66
N LEU A 648 -10.29 47.52 -14.45
CA LEU A 648 -11.13 46.40 -14.94
C LEU A 648 -11.07 45.17 -13.99
N GLY A 649 -10.29 45.30 -12.88
CA GLY A 649 -9.98 44.21 -11.96
C GLY A 649 -8.72 43.46 -12.29
N GLY A 650 -8.13 42.74 -11.29
CA GLY A 650 -6.95 41.89 -11.50
C GLY A 650 -5.67 42.61 -11.93
N ASN A 651 -5.47 43.87 -11.53
CA ASN A 651 -4.40 44.74 -12.01
C ASN A 651 -4.48 45.15 -13.50
N ASN A 652 -5.61 44.93 -14.16
CA ASN A 652 -5.82 45.36 -15.54
C ASN A 652 -6.44 46.76 -15.55
N GLU A 653 -5.71 47.74 -16.04
CA GLU A 653 -6.16 49.14 -16.18
C GLU A 653 -6.29 49.48 -17.67
N GLY A 654 -7.42 50.04 -18.06
CA GLY A 654 -7.62 50.50 -19.43
C GLY A 654 -7.82 52.02 -19.45
N LEU A 655 -7.46 52.66 -20.59
CA LEU A 655 -7.62 54.11 -20.81
C LEU A 655 -8.86 54.38 -21.65
N VAL A 656 -9.82 55.13 -21.10
CA VAL A 656 -10.87 55.80 -21.85
C VAL A 656 -10.34 57.18 -22.25
N HIS A 657 -9.91 57.34 -23.49
CA HIS A 657 -9.49 58.66 -23.99
C HIS A 657 -10.67 59.64 -23.94
N ILE A 658 -10.45 60.94 -23.69
CA ILE A 658 -11.48 61.96 -23.58
C ILE A 658 -12.45 61.96 -24.74
N SER A 659 -11.98 61.71 -25.95
CA SER A 659 -12.81 61.58 -27.17
C SER A 659 -13.66 60.31 -27.25
N LYS A 660 -13.49 59.35 -26.34
CA LYS A 660 -14.20 58.07 -26.27
C LYS A 660 -15.14 57.95 -25.05
N ILE A 661 -15.21 59.02 -24.21
CA ILE A 661 -16.08 59.07 -23.03
C ILE A 661 -17.52 59.32 -23.48
N SER A 662 -17.77 60.32 -24.32
CA SER A 662 -19.08 60.74 -24.75
C SER A 662 -19.14 60.99 -26.29
N ASN A 663 -20.33 60.97 -26.83
CA ASN A 663 -20.60 61.38 -28.22
C ASN A 663 -20.67 62.94 -28.34
N LYS A 664 -20.83 63.62 -27.21
CA LYS A 664 -20.76 65.11 -27.14
C LYS A 664 -19.33 65.54 -26.86
N ARG A 665 -18.93 66.71 -27.32
CA ARG A 665 -17.61 67.25 -27.02
C ARG A 665 -17.54 67.70 -25.54
N ILE A 666 -16.68 67.06 -24.76
CA ILE A 666 -16.38 67.40 -23.37
C ILE A 666 -15.11 68.27 -23.29
N GLU A 667 -15.07 69.26 -22.42
CA GLU A 667 -13.92 70.17 -22.23
C GLU A 667 -12.91 69.57 -21.22
N LYS A 668 -13.45 68.92 -20.19
CA LYS A 668 -12.64 68.27 -19.16
C LYS A 668 -13.24 66.91 -18.77
N VAL A 669 -12.40 65.96 -18.45
CA VAL A 669 -12.82 64.62 -18.05
C VAL A 669 -13.60 64.63 -16.75
N GLU A 670 -13.20 65.53 -15.83
CA GLU A 670 -13.84 65.73 -14.52
C GLU A 670 -15.28 66.25 -14.59
N ASP A 671 -15.69 66.79 -15.73
CA ASP A 671 -17.08 67.27 -15.93
C ASP A 671 -18.08 66.10 -16.09
N VAL A 672 -17.57 64.90 -16.40
CA VAL A 672 -18.42 63.71 -16.69
C VAL A 672 -18.09 62.52 -15.78
N LEU A 673 -16.85 62.38 -15.31
CA LEU A 673 -16.40 61.24 -14.53
C LEU A 673 -15.68 61.71 -13.27
N ALA A 674 -15.91 61.00 -12.16
CA ALA A 674 -15.18 61.16 -10.90
C ALA A 674 -14.40 59.84 -10.57
N VAL A 675 -13.30 60.00 -9.85
CA VAL A 675 -12.56 58.84 -9.31
C VAL A 675 -13.47 58.06 -8.38
N GLY A 676 -13.60 56.74 -8.61
CA GLY A 676 -14.52 55.86 -7.87
C GLY A 676 -15.82 55.53 -8.63
N ASP A 677 -16.12 56.23 -9.77
CA ASP A 677 -17.31 55.92 -10.57
C ASP A 677 -17.19 54.54 -11.21
N THR A 678 -18.28 53.75 -11.15
CA THR A 678 -18.39 52.48 -11.87
C THR A 678 -18.99 52.78 -13.26
N VAL A 679 -18.22 52.38 -14.30
CA VAL A 679 -18.57 52.69 -15.71
C VAL A 679 -18.60 51.44 -16.56
N LYS A 680 -19.52 51.39 -17.52
CA LYS A 680 -19.54 50.40 -18.59
C LYS A 680 -18.64 50.85 -19.72
N VAL A 681 -17.75 50.00 -20.12
CA VAL A 681 -16.77 50.26 -21.18
C VAL A 681 -16.69 49.11 -22.17
N ARG A 682 -16.44 49.44 -23.44
CA ARG A 682 -16.09 48.46 -24.45
C ARG A 682 -14.60 48.55 -24.75
N ILE A 683 -13.92 47.41 -24.85
CA ILE A 683 -12.53 47.34 -25.29
C ILE A 683 -12.47 47.67 -26.78
N SER A 684 -11.86 48.80 -27.09
CA SER A 684 -11.76 49.26 -28.49
C SER A 684 -10.49 48.81 -29.18
N GLU A 685 -9.43 48.58 -28.44
CA GLU A 685 -8.09 48.17 -28.96
C GLU A 685 -7.24 47.66 -27.85
N ILE A 686 -6.36 46.68 -28.11
CA ILE A 686 -5.30 46.21 -27.24
C ILE A 686 -4.01 46.30 -28.04
N ASP A 687 -3.03 47.10 -27.58
CA ASP A 687 -1.77 47.27 -28.28
C ASP A 687 -0.79 46.09 -28.06
N ASP A 688 0.29 46.05 -28.84
CA ASP A 688 1.34 45.00 -28.75
C ASP A 688 2.07 44.97 -27.39
N GLN A 689 1.84 45.96 -26.52
CA GLN A 689 2.35 46.02 -25.15
C GLN A 689 1.29 45.61 -24.11
N GLY A 690 0.09 45.15 -24.55
CA GLY A 690 -1.02 44.75 -23.72
C GLY A 690 -1.81 45.93 -23.08
N LYS A 691 -1.61 47.18 -23.55
CA LYS A 691 -2.39 48.32 -23.02
C LYS A 691 -3.78 48.32 -23.66
N ILE A 692 -4.78 48.43 -22.76
CA ILE A 692 -6.19 48.36 -23.12
C ILE A 692 -6.74 49.75 -23.38
N SER A 693 -7.25 50.01 -24.56
CA SER A 693 -8.00 51.22 -24.92
C SER A 693 -9.49 50.95 -24.82
N LEU A 694 -10.19 51.82 -24.15
CA LEU A 694 -11.61 51.69 -23.79
C LEU A 694 -12.48 52.73 -24.48
N SER A 695 -13.76 52.44 -24.65
CA SER A 695 -14.79 53.37 -25.15
C SER A 695 -16.09 53.26 -24.33
N MET A 696 -16.68 54.36 -23.96
CA MET A 696 -17.98 54.46 -23.27
C MET A 696 -19.10 54.93 -24.17
N LYS A 697 -18.81 55.32 -25.42
CA LYS A 697 -19.77 55.96 -26.34
C LYS A 697 -21.06 55.21 -26.56
N GLU A 698 -21.07 53.94 -26.44
CA GLU A 698 -22.24 53.07 -26.68
C GLU A 698 -23.16 52.95 -25.45
N PHE A 699 -22.65 53.35 -24.27
CA PHE A 699 -23.36 53.22 -22.98
C PHE A 699 -23.86 54.55 -22.47
N GLU A 700 -23.75 55.60 -23.24
CA GLU A 700 -24.27 56.91 -22.89
C GLU A 700 -25.82 56.83 -22.81
N THR A 701 -26.34 56.66 -21.60
CA THR A 701 -27.76 56.81 -21.32
C THR A 701 -28.07 58.32 -21.51
N ILE A 702 -28.92 58.65 -22.45
CA ILE A 702 -29.49 59.99 -22.58
C ILE A 702 -30.39 60.16 -21.36
N THR A 703 -29.84 60.71 -20.30
CA THR A 703 -30.64 61.33 -19.25
C THR A 703 -30.98 62.74 -19.71
N ASP A 704 -32.09 62.86 -20.41
CA ASP A 704 -32.84 64.11 -20.50
C ASP A 704 -33.39 64.37 -19.10
N THR A 705 -32.61 65.02 -18.26
CA THR A 705 -33.14 65.74 -17.10
C THR A 705 -33.85 66.98 -17.58
N GLU A 706 -35.19 66.92 -17.58
CA GLU A 706 -36.09 68.02 -17.63
C GLU A 706 -35.64 69.10 -16.61
N LYS A 707 -35.14 70.20 -17.15
CA LYS A 707 -35.21 71.47 -16.44
C LYS A 707 -36.64 71.99 -16.59
N GLU A 708 -37.52 71.63 -15.70
CA GLU A 708 -38.73 72.40 -15.48
C GLU A 708 -38.33 73.76 -14.88
N GLU A 709 -38.67 74.70 -15.69
CA GLU A 709 -38.73 76.14 -15.36
C GLU A 709 -39.56 76.36 -14.10
N LYS A 710 -38.99 77.07 -13.15
CA LYS A 710 -39.78 77.83 -12.16
C LYS A 710 -39.72 79.25 -12.63
N GLU A 711 -40.78 79.69 -13.28
CA GLU A 711 -41.32 81.06 -13.23
C GLU A 711 -42.70 81.01 -12.52
N ASP A 712 -42.81 81.89 -11.62
CA ASP A 712 -43.78 82.50 -10.74
C ASP A 712 -43.98 81.93 -9.36
#